data_4073732e8b0af2b728ec1124cdf8a0c6
#
_entry.id   4073732e8b0af2b728ec1124cdf8a0c6
#
_cell.length_a   1.000
_cell.length_b   1.000
_cell.length_c   1.000
_cell.angle_alpha   90.00
_cell.angle_beta   90.00
_cell.angle_gamma   90.00
#
_symmetry.space_group_name_H-M   'P 1'
#
loop_
_entity.id
_entity.type
_entity.pdbx_description
1 polymer ?
#
loop_
_entity_poly.entity_id
_entity_poly.type
_entity_poly.pdbx_seq_one_letter_code
_entity_poly.pdbx_strand_id
1 'polypeptide(L)'
;MNHGIKLLPILIFFATQILAQTGDQSKVKLALMNSIESSSFLTYQMIEIGVELPSKETAFVKNFVEGLNVPDAQKLNPYLEWELKVEGEFVHKASGEKIVIDAFYFKDFEAWNSEELPKPLKGNYSPKEYRSIGGYHPKSHEYPFRFRFSAPKEGEWDLSVTIHSRKQPIKVDESLSFKVSYNSRSSGYMSIEPSGRYMELNNRTFYPLGYNLPWPETDTLSDPELFNLLCYRENGRYFRSNEGYRFVYTLPRVYRNYRNSMVDLRNGGGNYMRMIMYPSTTDIEWEKIGDYTDRLHMAQELDSILFLAEDLGLYIHWNMQIHFSFQLSERAYYRTWTWNTEKDGEPFCYRAIMGSDDPIDFFKDETAKMYYKQRLRYILSRWGYSTSIAVWELFSEISNVGSPKADNNEFYMTGDNYKIHSAWQKEMADYIKSNYYGNKHLLTASFAGEKHPKDDIYYSPNMDLMTSNIYDFGAPDMAFFYRIPLAKHYLNEMLEKGSDHSYVVDRSGSFPIYNTKPLFYSETDPYVCETPTVEMKRMYWQIPFSGLAGGLSWHMRFEPNLFKEFGEIDAFLSKVDLRNGKFHPCWATETEDGHWEYNYKYAERMFIEGKGKADLVYLRSKNQEGAIGVITNTTVNALSTGAECNSIEASQIESKYSRVSETVSMKKEKIRLAGMKRGKYTIQYYRPGESTAFHTSKAKGKMLKLDVELGKTENDFILLFTVNKRSRHTVRYI
;
A
#
# COMPACT_ATOMS: atom_id res chain seq x y z
N MET A 1 -24.49 22.48 -11.32
CA MET A 1 -24.52 22.08 -12.73
C MET A 1 -24.20 20.63 -12.82
N ASN A 2 -25.20 19.80 -13.10
CA ASN A 2 -25.06 18.34 -13.11
C ASN A 2 -24.20 17.92 -14.32
N HIS A 3 -22.97 17.52 -14.07
CA HIS A 3 -22.22 16.72 -15.02
C HIS A 3 -22.46 15.26 -14.70
N GLY A 4 -23.49 14.71 -15.35
CA GLY A 4 -23.71 13.27 -15.38
C GLY A 4 -22.53 12.58 -16.06
N ILE A 5 -21.78 11.83 -15.30
CA ILE A 5 -20.77 10.89 -15.82
C ILE A 5 -21.57 9.82 -16.58
N LYS A 6 -21.52 9.87 -17.90
CA LYS A 6 -22.00 8.77 -18.72
C LYS A 6 -21.04 7.60 -18.53
N LEU A 7 -21.44 6.64 -17.71
CA LEU A 7 -20.86 5.30 -17.72
C LEU A 7 -21.08 4.70 -19.11
N LEU A 8 -20.03 4.66 -19.93
CA LEU A 8 -20.02 3.80 -21.09
C LEU A 8 -19.95 2.35 -20.57
N PRO A 9 -20.87 1.47 -20.95
CA PRO A 9 -20.69 0.06 -20.71
C PRO A 9 -19.53 -0.40 -21.60
N ILE A 10 -18.50 -0.98 -20.98
CA ILE A 10 -17.46 -1.71 -21.68
C ILE A 10 -18.10 -2.95 -22.26
N LEU A 11 -18.59 -2.85 -23.49
CA LEU A 11 -18.97 -4.01 -24.30
C LEU A 11 -17.65 -4.61 -24.81
N ILE A 12 -17.21 -5.67 -24.14
CA ILE A 12 -16.19 -6.55 -24.67
C ILE A 12 -16.81 -7.31 -25.84
N PHE A 13 -16.65 -6.81 -27.04
CA PHE A 13 -16.99 -7.54 -28.26
C PHE A 13 -15.87 -8.56 -28.52
N PHE A 14 -16.13 -9.82 -28.22
CA PHE A 14 -15.37 -10.92 -28.78
C PHE A 14 -15.79 -11.13 -30.23
N ALA A 15 -14.92 -10.73 -31.14
CA ALA A 15 -15.05 -11.16 -32.52
C ALA A 15 -14.53 -12.59 -32.64
N THR A 16 -15.44 -13.56 -32.58
CA THR A 16 -15.15 -14.94 -32.94
C THR A 16 -14.97 -15.03 -34.46
N GLN A 17 -13.74 -14.99 -34.94
CA GLN A 17 -13.41 -15.56 -36.25
C GLN A 17 -13.05 -17.04 -36.05
N ILE A 18 -14.03 -17.90 -36.26
CA ILE A 18 -13.79 -19.35 -36.45
C ILE A 18 -13.24 -19.49 -37.89
N LEU A 19 -11.94 -19.49 -38.01
CA LEU A 19 -11.27 -20.08 -39.15
C LEU A 19 -10.50 -21.31 -38.63
N ALA A 20 -11.09 -22.48 -38.82
CA ALA A 20 -10.39 -23.73 -38.63
C ALA A 20 -9.24 -23.81 -39.66
N GLN A 21 -8.10 -23.25 -39.31
CA GLN A 21 -6.84 -23.56 -40.00
C GLN A 21 -6.22 -24.79 -39.30
N THR A 22 -6.03 -25.85 -40.05
CA THR A 22 -5.10 -26.92 -39.70
C THR A 22 -3.67 -26.38 -39.78
N GLY A 23 -3.31 -25.54 -38.79
CA GLY A 23 -1.95 -25.04 -38.63
C GLY A 23 -1.03 -26.14 -38.12
N ASP A 24 0.22 -26.03 -38.45
CA ASP A 24 1.28 -26.94 -37.97
C ASP A 24 1.34 -26.91 -36.44
N GLN A 25 0.76 -27.94 -35.81
CA GLN A 25 0.64 -28.06 -34.33
C GLN A 25 2.00 -28.31 -33.64
N SER A 26 3.09 -28.31 -34.37
CA SER A 26 4.45 -28.46 -33.85
C SER A 26 5.12 -27.13 -33.52
N LYS A 27 4.51 -25.98 -33.84
CA LYS A 27 5.11 -24.65 -33.68
C LYS A 27 4.49 -23.83 -32.55
N VAL A 28 5.31 -22.95 -31.98
CA VAL A 28 4.85 -21.91 -31.06
C VAL A 28 4.11 -20.86 -31.87
N LYS A 29 3.02 -20.31 -31.31
CA LYS A 29 2.29 -19.18 -31.91
C LYS A 29 2.23 -18.01 -30.96
N LEU A 30 2.32 -16.80 -31.51
CA LEU A 30 2.22 -15.54 -30.81
C LEU A 30 1.00 -14.73 -31.32
N ALA A 31 0.27 -14.09 -30.44
CA ALA A 31 -0.84 -13.22 -30.82
C ALA A 31 -1.00 -12.01 -29.88
N LEU A 32 -1.33 -10.87 -30.43
CA LEU A 32 -1.82 -9.74 -29.62
C LEU A 32 -3.23 -10.07 -29.12
N MET A 33 -3.42 -9.96 -27.79
CA MET A 33 -4.68 -10.36 -27.14
C MET A 33 -5.62 -9.19 -26.95
N ASN A 34 -5.10 -7.99 -26.74
CA ASN A 34 -5.89 -6.80 -26.66
C ASN A 34 -5.99 -6.17 -28.08
N SER A 35 -7.22 -6.04 -28.56
CA SER A 35 -7.50 -5.36 -29.82
C SER A 35 -7.28 -3.85 -29.67
N ILE A 36 -6.76 -3.23 -30.70
CA ILE A 36 -6.58 -1.78 -30.75
C ILE A 36 -7.55 -1.22 -31.78
N GLU A 37 -8.35 -0.25 -31.38
CA GLU A 37 -9.14 0.57 -32.31
C GLU A 37 -8.24 1.54 -33.10
N SER A 38 -7.06 1.85 -32.55
CA SER A 38 -6.00 2.69 -33.15
C SER A 38 -4.87 1.85 -33.73
N SER A 39 -4.09 2.42 -34.64
CA SER A 39 -2.95 1.76 -35.29
C SER A 39 -1.73 1.54 -34.37
N SER A 40 -1.79 1.91 -33.09
CA SER A 40 -0.68 1.80 -32.14
C SER A 40 -1.16 1.72 -30.70
N PHE A 41 -0.41 1.02 -29.85
CA PHE A 41 -0.53 1.09 -28.40
C PHE A 41 0.00 2.42 -27.87
N LEU A 42 -0.21 2.68 -26.56
CA LEU A 42 0.34 3.87 -25.91
C LEU A 42 1.46 3.48 -24.94
N THR A 43 2.43 4.38 -24.71
CA THR A 43 3.44 4.16 -23.65
C THR A 43 2.75 3.95 -22.31
N TYR A 44 3.26 2.99 -21.54
CA TYR A 44 2.73 2.55 -20.24
C TYR A 44 1.30 1.97 -20.27
N GLN A 45 0.75 1.72 -21.46
CA GLN A 45 -0.45 0.92 -21.62
C GLN A 45 -0.08 -0.58 -21.57
N MET A 46 -0.94 -1.41 -21.00
CA MET A 46 -0.78 -2.85 -21.07
C MET A 46 -0.89 -3.36 -22.50
N ILE A 47 0.13 -4.06 -22.97
CA ILE A 47 0.16 -4.82 -24.21
C ILE A 47 0.17 -6.29 -23.83
N GLU A 48 -0.94 -6.98 -24.03
CA GLU A 48 -1.05 -8.40 -23.69
C GLU A 48 -0.78 -9.26 -24.91
N ILE A 49 0.18 -10.16 -24.80
CA ILE A 49 0.60 -11.06 -25.89
C ILE A 49 0.47 -12.50 -25.43
N GLY A 50 -0.33 -13.24 -26.16
CA GLY A 50 -0.56 -14.66 -25.93
C GLY A 50 0.54 -15.53 -26.57
N VAL A 51 0.89 -16.61 -25.89
CA VAL A 51 1.82 -17.64 -26.38
C VAL A 51 1.14 -18.99 -26.30
N GLU A 52 1.04 -19.67 -27.44
CA GLU A 52 0.60 -21.06 -27.54
C GLU A 52 1.83 -21.95 -27.74
N LEU A 53 1.97 -22.95 -26.88
CA LEU A 53 3.04 -23.93 -26.97
C LEU A 53 2.72 -24.99 -28.03
N PRO A 54 3.74 -25.74 -28.54
CA PRO A 54 3.49 -26.92 -29.34
C PRO A 54 2.55 -27.90 -28.64
N SER A 55 1.78 -28.66 -29.40
CA SER A 55 0.70 -29.52 -28.89
C SER A 55 1.16 -30.51 -27.82
N LYS A 56 2.38 -31.03 -27.91
CA LYS A 56 2.93 -31.95 -26.92
C LYS A 56 3.16 -31.28 -25.57
N GLU A 57 3.79 -30.12 -25.56
CA GLU A 57 4.06 -29.35 -24.35
C GLU A 57 2.76 -28.79 -23.75
N THR A 58 1.84 -28.33 -24.58
CA THR A 58 0.48 -27.95 -24.18
C THR A 58 -0.22 -29.09 -23.48
N ALA A 59 -0.14 -30.33 -24.03
CA ALA A 59 -0.73 -31.51 -23.37
C ALA A 59 -0.06 -31.80 -22.00
N PHE A 60 1.26 -31.62 -21.88
CA PHE A 60 1.96 -31.83 -20.60
C PHE A 60 1.59 -30.79 -19.54
N VAL A 61 1.44 -29.53 -19.94
CA VAL A 61 0.94 -28.48 -19.05
C VAL A 61 -0.50 -28.80 -18.64
N LYS A 62 -1.36 -29.18 -19.59
CA LYS A 62 -2.74 -29.59 -19.31
C LYS A 62 -2.80 -30.74 -18.33
N ASN A 63 -1.98 -31.78 -18.51
CA ASN A 63 -1.92 -32.93 -17.60
C ASN A 63 -1.59 -32.52 -16.16
N PHE A 64 -0.74 -31.51 -15.99
CA PHE A 64 -0.42 -30.97 -14.67
C PHE A 64 -1.57 -30.19 -14.08
N VAL A 65 -2.09 -29.17 -14.79
CA VAL A 65 -3.09 -28.24 -14.25
C VAL A 65 -4.48 -28.88 -14.06
N GLU A 66 -4.79 -29.95 -14.79
CA GLU A 66 -6.01 -30.75 -14.61
C GLU A 66 -5.82 -31.88 -13.58
N GLY A 67 -4.63 -32.03 -13.02
CA GLY A 67 -4.34 -33.06 -12.02
C GLY A 67 -4.51 -34.48 -12.54
N LEU A 68 -4.24 -34.72 -13.85
CA LEU A 68 -4.47 -36.01 -14.46
C LEU A 68 -3.53 -37.07 -13.88
N ASN A 69 -4.04 -38.27 -13.71
CA ASN A 69 -3.26 -39.41 -13.23
C ASN A 69 -2.43 -40.03 -14.37
N VAL A 70 -1.37 -39.31 -14.75
CA VAL A 70 -0.38 -39.74 -15.75
C VAL A 70 1.02 -39.66 -15.14
N PRO A 71 2.01 -40.41 -15.73
CA PRO A 71 3.39 -40.32 -15.26
C PRO A 71 3.92 -38.89 -15.23
N ASP A 72 4.75 -38.53 -14.23
CA ASP A 72 5.37 -37.19 -14.10
C ASP A 72 6.19 -36.80 -15.32
N ALA A 73 6.72 -37.78 -16.04
CA ALA A 73 7.36 -37.56 -17.31
C ALA A 73 6.44 -36.95 -18.39
N GLN A 74 5.11 -36.99 -18.20
CA GLN A 74 4.09 -36.40 -19.07
C GLN A 74 3.43 -35.15 -18.48
N LYS A 75 4.00 -34.57 -17.43
CA LYS A 75 3.53 -33.32 -16.81
C LYS A 75 4.60 -32.23 -16.94
N LEU A 76 4.17 -30.99 -17.03
CA LEU A 76 4.99 -29.77 -16.90
C LEU A 76 4.27 -28.78 -16.01
N ASN A 77 4.90 -28.41 -14.92
CA ASN A 77 4.40 -27.35 -14.04
C ASN A 77 4.69 -25.98 -14.67
N PRO A 78 3.66 -25.19 -15.06
CA PRO A 78 3.85 -23.92 -15.73
C PRO A 78 4.28 -22.78 -14.79
N TYR A 79 4.30 -23.01 -13.50
CA TYR A 79 4.61 -21.99 -12.48
C TYR A 79 6.07 -22.00 -12.06
N LEU A 80 6.81 -23.09 -12.35
CA LEU A 80 8.18 -23.29 -11.92
C LEU A 80 9.15 -23.13 -13.10
N GLU A 81 10.08 -22.19 -13.01
CA GLU A 81 11.01 -21.88 -14.11
C GLU A 81 11.92 -23.07 -14.51
N TRP A 82 12.23 -23.95 -13.56
CA TRP A 82 13.03 -25.16 -13.86
C TRP A 82 12.21 -26.26 -14.55
N GLU A 83 10.89 -26.15 -14.58
CA GLU A 83 10.00 -27.03 -15.33
C GLU A 83 9.70 -26.44 -16.71
N LEU A 84 9.25 -25.18 -16.73
CA LEU A 84 8.88 -24.46 -17.93
C LEU A 84 9.02 -22.95 -17.73
N LYS A 85 9.94 -22.33 -18.46
CA LYS A 85 10.11 -20.88 -18.51
C LYS A 85 9.84 -20.38 -19.92
N VAL A 86 8.95 -19.40 -20.05
CA VAL A 86 8.66 -18.68 -21.29
C VAL A 86 9.13 -17.25 -21.10
N GLU A 87 10.17 -16.84 -21.82
CA GLU A 87 10.82 -15.54 -21.67
C GLU A 87 10.70 -14.75 -22.97
N GLY A 88 10.34 -13.46 -22.86
CA GLY A 88 10.24 -12.54 -23.98
C GLY A 88 11.29 -11.44 -23.91
N GLU A 89 12.09 -11.28 -24.98
CA GLU A 89 12.96 -10.13 -25.18
C GLU A 89 12.25 -9.13 -26.09
N PHE A 90 11.95 -7.96 -25.54
CA PHE A 90 11.34 -6.83 -26.24
C PHE A 90 12.43 -5.84 -26.63
N VAL A 91 12.60 -5.58 -27.92
CA VAL A 91 13.64 -4.71 -28.46
C VAL A 91 13.01 -3.46 -29.10
N HIS A 92 13.37 -2.29 -28.58
CA HIS A 92 13.00 -1.02 -29.18
C HIS A 92 13.88 -0.75 -30.40
N LYS A 93 13.30 -0.78 -31.62
CA LYS A 93 14.08 -0.70 -32.86
C LYS A 93 14.99 0.50 -32.99
N ALA A 94 14.50 1.67 -32.58
CA ALA A 94 15.24 2.92 -32.77
C ALA A 94 16.43 3.09 -31.82
N SER A 95 16.33 2.61 -30.56
CA SER A 95 17.39 2.77 -29.55
C SER A 95 18.19 1.51 -29.28
N GLY A 96 17.71 0.34 -29.75
CA GLY A 96 18.30 -0.95 -29.42
C GLY A 96 18.11 -1.36 -27.94
N GLU A 97 17.29 -0.65 -27.17
CA GLU A 97 17.01 -1.00 -25.79
C GLU A 97 16.29 -2.34 -25.72
N LYS A 98 16.75 -3.17 -24.81
CA LYS A 98 16.21 -4.51 -24.58
C LYS A 98 15.55 -4.62 -23.23
N ILE A 99 14.35 -5.17 -23.18
CA ILE A 99 13.59 -5.45 -21.98
C ILE A 99 13.24 -6.95 -21.99
N VAL A 100 13.62 -7.64 -20.94
CA VAL A 100 13.32 -9.07 -20.79
C VAL A 100 12.31 -9.24 -19.67
N ILE A 101 11.21 -9.94 -19.97
CA ILE A 101 10.17 -10.29 -19.00
C ILE A 101 9.72 -11.73 -19.20
N ASP A 102 9.24 -12.35 -18.14
CA ASP A 102 8.66 -13.69 -18.18
C ASP A 102 7.16 -13.64 -18.52
N ALA A 103 6.70 -14.63 -19.28
CA ALA A 103 5.28 -14.93 -19.38
C ALA A 103 4.78 -15.65 -18.12
N PHE A 104 3.51 -15.53 -17.85
CA PHE A 104 2.82 -16.26 -16.80
C PHE A 104 1.74 -17.17 -17.37
N TYR A 105 1.46 -18.27 -16.68
CA TYR A 105 0.34 -19.14 -17.02
C TYR A 105 -0.99 -18.46 -16.68
N PHE A 106 -1.89 -18.42 -17.66
CA PHE A 106 -3.17 -17.74 -17.62
C PHE A 106 -4.32 -18.73 -17.80
N LYS A 107 -5.40 -18.54 -17.09
CA LYS A 107 -6.67 -19.21 -17.28
C LYS A 107 -7.79 -18.18 -17.16
N ASP A 108 -8.70 -18.18 -18.11
CA ASP A 108 -9.85 -17.29 -18.14
C ASP A 108 -11.04 -17.90 -17.41
N PHE A 109 -11.83 -17.04 -16.77
CA PHE A 109 -13.00 -17.43 -16.03
C PHE A 109 -14.17 -16.51 -16.35
N GLU A 110 -15.37 -17.06 -16.31
CA GLU A 110 -16.60 -16.31 -16.37
C GLU A 110 -17.23 -16.25 -14.97
N ALA A 111 -17.52 -15.04 -14.52
CA ALA A 111 -18.23 -14.85 -13.25
C ALA A 111 -19.65 -15.39 -13.35
N TRP A 112 -20.10 -16.07 -12.32
CA TRP A 112 -21.50 -16.45 -12.20
C TRP A 112 -22.38 -15.21 -12.17
N ASN A 113 -23.60 -15.37 -12.68
CA ASN A 113 -24.61 -14.33 -12.56
C ASN A 113 -24.89 -14.04 -11.09
N SER A 114 -25.08 -12.78 -10.72
CA SER A 114 -25.34 -12.38 -9.33
C SER A 114 -26.57 -13.05 -8.72
N GLU A 115 -27.51 -13.50 -9.55
CA GLU A 115 -28.70 -14.27 -9.15
C GLU A 115 -28.41 -15.73 -8.82
N GLU A 116 -27.30 -16.28 -9.32
CA GLU A 116 -26.87 -17.67 -9.08
C GLU A 116 -26.01 -17.82 -7.83
N LEU A 117 -25.65 -16.71 -7.17
CA LEU A 117 -24.89 -16.78 -5.93
C LEU A 117 -25.71 -17.54 -4.89
N PRO A 118 -25.17 -18.61 -4.32
CA PRO A 118 -25.88 -19.33 -3.30
C PRO A 118 -26.21 -18.39 -2.14
N LYS A 119 -27.43 -18.46 -1.64
CA LYS A 119 -27.80 -17.80 -0.39
C LYS A 119 -26.78 -18.20 0.68
N PRO A 120 -26.45 -17.30 1.63
CA PRO A 120 -25.51 -17.64 2.70
C PRO A 120 -25.87 -18.99 3.29
N LEU A 121 -25.00 -19.95 3.12
CA LEU A 121 -25.24 -21.30 3.62
C LEU A 121 -25.06 -21.24 5.14
N LYS A 122 -26.11 -21.62 5.87
CA LYS A 122 -26.01 -21.83 7.32
C LYS A 122 -25.27 -23.14 7.55
N GLY A 123 -24.04 -23.08 8.04
CA GLY A 123 -23.26 -24.25 8.38
C GLY A 123 -21.75 -24.01 8.48
N ASN A 124 -21.06 -24.96 9.05
CA ASN A 124 -19.60 -25.01 9.15
C ASN A 124 -19.03 -25.60 7.86
N TYR A 125 -18.66 -24.75 6.91
CA TYR A 125 -18.01 -25.18 5.68
C TYR A 125 -16.49 -25.02 5.80
N SER A 126 -15.76 -26.00 5.28
CA SER A 126 -14.31 -25.89 5.14
C SER A 126 -13.94 -24.86 4.07
N PRO A 127 -12.76 -24.22 4.13
CA PRO A 127 -12.28 -23.34 3.08
C PRO A 127 -12.31 -23.95 1.68
N LYS A 128 -12.14 -25.26 1.60
CA LYS A 128 -12.21 -26.02 0.34
C LYS A 128 -13.63 -26.08 -0.24
N GLU A 129 -14.64 -26.29 0.61
CA GLU A 129 -16.06 -26.27 0.19
C GLU A 129 -16.50 -24.87 -0.24
N TYR A 130 -15.98 -23.83 0.41
CA TYR A 130 -16.21 -22.45 -0.03
C TYR A 130 -15.69 -22.17 -1.44
N ARG A 131 -14.55 -22.71 -1.78
CA ARG A 131 -13.98 -22.57 -3.12
C ARG A 131 -14.75 -23.33 -4.19
N SER A 132 -15.33 -24.46 -3.83
CA SER A 132 -16.19 -25.24 -4.74
C SER A 132 -17.54 -24.55 -5.02
N ILE A 133 -17.97 -23.64 -4.14
CA ILE A 133 -19.19 -22.82 -4.31
C ILE A 133 -18.85 -21.51 -5.04
N GLY A 134 -17.55 -21.19 -5.23
CA GLY A 134 -17.09 -19.95 -5.80
C GLY A 134 -17.55 -19.74 -7.24
N GLY A 135 -18.24 -18.68 -7.48
CA GLY A 135 -18.94 -18.20 -8.61
C GLY A 135 -18.15 -17.97 -9.91
N TYR A 136 -17.26 -18.87 -10.30
CA TYR A 136 -16.50 -18.78 -11.53
C TYR A 136 -16.50 -20.08 -12.32
N HIS A 137 -16.82 -19.98 -13.62
CA HIS A 137 -16.67 -21.06 -14.56
C HIS A 137 -15.42 -20.84 -15.41
N PRO A 138 -14.51 -21.84 -15.49
CA PRO A 138 -13.38 -21.73 -16.39
C PRO A 138 -13.86 -21.70 -17.84
N LYS A 139 -13.32 -20.74 -18.61
CA LYS A 139 -13.51 -20.65 -20.05
C LYS A 139 -12.39 -21.41 -20.78
N SER A 140 -12.72 -21.95 -21.92
CA SER A 140 -11.72 -22.37 -22.89
C SER A 140 -11.09 -21.11 -23.51
N HIS A 141 -9.78 -21.07 -23.58
CA HIS A 141 -9.05 -19.95 -24.19
C HIS A 141 -7.86 -20.50 -24.97
N GLU A 142 -7.52 -19.82 -26.04
CA GLU A 142 -6.28 -20.01 -26.74
C GLU A 142 -5.15 -19.27 -25.97
N TYR A 143 -3.90 -19.61 -26.23
CA TYR A 143 -2.75 -18.90 -25.67
C TYR A 143 -2.71 -18.92 -24.14
N PRO A 144 -2.40 -20.08 -23.52
CA PRO A 144 -2.42 -20.21 -22.05
C PRO A 144 -1.27 -19.48 -21.35
N PHE A 145 -0.26 -19.02 -22.07
CA PHE A 145 0.78 -18.14 -21.53
C PHE A 145 0.59 -16.73 -22.02
N ARG A 146 0.84 -15.77 -21.16
CA ARG A 146 0.67 -14.33 -21.45
C ARG A 146 1.90 -13.54 -21.03
N PHE A 147 2.32 -12.65 -21.92
CA PHE A 147 3.13 -11.49 -21.54
C PHE A 147 2.21 -10.30 -21.32
N ARG A 148 2.47 -9.54 -20.28
CA ARG A 148 1.91 -8.19 -20.13
C ARG A 148 3.04 -7.20 -20.18
N PHE A 149 3.18 -6.53 -21.31
CA PHE A 149 4.24 -5.59 -21.57
C PHE A 149 3.72 -4.16 -21.46
N SER A 150 4.52 -3.28 -20.84
CA SER A 150 4.27 -1.85 -20.71
C SER A 150 5.48 -1.12 -21.29
N ALA A 151 5.35 -0.63 -22.52
CA ALA A 151 6.44 -0.01 -23.25
C ALA A 151 6.78 1.38 -22.65
N PRO A 152 8.02 1.63 -22.20
CA PRO A 152 8.40 2.92 -21.62
C PRO A 152 8.67 4.01 -22.67
N LYS A 153 8.80 3.64 -23.93
CA LYS A 153 9.13 4.55 -25.06
C LYS A 153 8.22 4.33 -26.23
N GLU A 154 7.90 5.42 -26.94
CA GLU A 154 7.23 5.38 -28.23
C GLU A 154 8.17 4.85 -29.32
N GLY A 155 7.61 4.23 -30.35
CA GLY A 155 8.33 3.68 -31.49
C GLY A 155 7.88 2.26 -31.83
N GLU A 156 8.67 1.59 -32.65
CA GLU A 156 8.46 0.19 -33.00
C GLU A 156 9.23 -0.73 -32.06
N TRP A 157 8.57 -1.78 -31.63
CA TRP A 157 9.10 -2.83 -30.77
C TRP A 157 8.97 -4.20 -31.42
N ASP A 158 10.00 -4.99 -31.27
CA ASP A 158 10.02 -6.39 -31.67
C ASP A 158 10.08 -7.29 -30.44
N LEU A 159 9.29 -8.36 -30.44
CA LEU A 159 9.32 -9.42 -29.45
C LEU A 159 9.94 -10.69 -30.08
N SER A 160 10.95 -11.23 -29.44
CA SER A 160 11.41 -12.60 -29.63
C SER A 160 11.20 -13.40 -28.34
N VAL A 161 10.84 -14.67 -28.48
CA VAL A 161 10.50 -15.55 -27.36
C VAL A 161 11.50 -16.69 -27.25
N THR A 162 11.92 -16.98 -26.03
CA THR A 162 12.73 -18.16 -25.69
C THR A 162 11.96 -19.03 -24.72
N ILE A 163 11.92 -20.34 -24.95
CA ILE A 163 11.20 -21.28 -24.10
C ILE A 163 12.17 -22.35 -23.60
N HIS A 164 12.35 -22.40 -22.31
CA HIS A 164 13.13 -23.41 -21.61
C HIS A 164 12.18 -24.43 -20.98
N SER A 165 12.33 -25.68 -21.34
CA SER A 165 11.58 -26.78 -20.75
C SER A 165 12.56 -27.80 -20.18
N ARG A 166 12.24 -28.37 -19.02
CA ARG A 166 13.05 -29.47 -18.44
C ARG A 166 13.15 -30.69 -19.37
N LYS A 167 12.25 -30.81 -20.34
CA LYS A 167 12.23 -31.94 -21.29
C LYS A 167 13.26 -31.74 -22.39
N GLN A 168 13.20 -30.59 -23.07
CA GLN A 168 14.09 -30.16 -24.13
C GLN A 168 13.85 -28.67 -24.42
N PRO A 169 14.86 -27.94 -24.92
CA PRO A 169 14.65 -26.60 -25.43
C PRO A 169 13.60 -26.58 -26.54
N ILE A 170 12.74 -25.57 -26.54
CA ILE A 170 11.72 -25.40 -27.59
C ILE A 170 12.17 -24.26 -28.48
N LYS A 171 12.34 -24.57 -29.76
CA LYS A 171 12.71 -23.57 -30.76
C LYS A 171 11.50 -22.70 -31.08
N VAL A 172 11.72 -21.40 -31.09
CA VAL A 172 10.71 -20.41 -31.47
C VAL A 172 11.21 -19.68 -32.69
N ASP A 173 10.51 -19.85 -33.82
CA ASP A 173 10.83 -19.19 -35.09
C ASP A 173 9.91 -17.95 -35.32
N GLU A 174 8.89 -17.76 -34.47
CA GLU A 174 7.92 -16.67 -34.59
C GLU A 174 8.40 -15.45 -33.80
N SER A 175 8.20 -14.29 -34.38
CA SER A 175 8.43 -12.99 -33.75
C SER A 175 7.20 -12.09 -33.98
N LEU A 176 7.03 -11.11 -33.10
CA LEU A 176 5.92 -10.17 -33.19
C LEU A 176 6.44 -8.74 -33.18
N SER A 177 5.93 -7.90 -34.08
CA SER A 177 6.24 -6.46 -34.10
C SER A 177 5.00 -5.65 -33.84
N PHE A 178 5.14 -4.57 -33.09
CA PHE A 178 4.03 -3.64 -32.81
C PHE A 178 4.54 -2.22 -32.62
N LYS A 179 3.61 -1.26 -32.76
CA LYS A 179 3.90 0.17 -32.66
C LYS A 179 3.33 0.75 -31.37
N VAL A 180 4.11 1.62 -30.76
CA VAL A 180 3.75 2.36 -29.53
C VAL A 180 3.84 3.86 -29.80
N SER A 181 2.81 4.60 -29.42
CA SER A 181 2.77 6.06 -29.46
C SER A 181 2.88 6.65 -28.06
N TYR A 182 3.32 7.90 -27.96
CA TYR A 182 3.45 8.58 -26.68
C TYR A 182 2.09 8.77 -25.98
N ASN A 183 2.03 8.46 -24.71
CA ASN A 183 0.87 8.69 -23.86
C ASN A 183 1.08 9.92 -22.98
N SER A 184 0.50 11.05 -23.37
CA SER A 184 0.60 12.29 -22.58
C SER A 184 -0.17 12.26 -21.25
N ARG A 185 -1.00 11.23 -21.03
CA ARG A 185 -1.80 11.07 -19.80
C ARG A 185 -1.14 10.14 -18.80
N SER A 186 -0.19 9.33 -19.24
CA SER A 186 0.53 8.43 -18.31
C SER A 186 1.65 9.18 -17.61
N SER A 187 1.75 8.91 -16.32
CA SER A 187 2.81 9.43 -15.46
C SER A 187 4.03 8.51 -15.35
N GLY A 188 3.96 7.33 -15.95
CA GLY A 188 4.96 6.28 -15.72
C GLY A 188 4.90 5.70 -14.30
N TYR A 189 5.99 5.06 -13.89
CA TYR A 189 6.09 4.46 -12.55
C TYR A 189 6.37 5.51 -11.47
N MET A 190 5.85 5.24 -10.26
CA MET A 190 6.13 6.03 -9.08
C MET A 190 7.63 5.99 -8.76
N SER A 191 8.19 7.10 -8.33
CA SER A 191 9.59 7.23 -7.93
C SER A 191 9.74 7.98 -6.61
N ILE A 192 10.95 8.00 -6.08
CA ILE A 192 11.31 8.85 -4.94
C ILE A 192 11.92 10.14 -5.48
N GLU A 193 11.47 11.28 -4.97
CA GLU A 193 12.01 12.57 -5.35
C GLU A 193 13.49 12.74 -4.86
N PRO A 194 14.28 13.61 -5.50
CA PRO A 194 15.73 13.62 -5.28
C PRO A 194 16.20 13.87 -3.83
N SER A 195 15.37 14.46 -2.96
CA SER A 195 15.76 14.64 -1.55
C SER A 195 15.47 13.39 -0.69
N GLY A 196 14.84 12.36 -1.26
CA GLY A 196 14.55 11.12 -0.56
C GLY A 196 13.41 11.18 0.46
N ARG A 197 12.59 12.24 0.48
CA ARG A 197 11.57 12.43 1.52
C ARG A 197 10.16 12.07 1.12
N TYR A 198 9.84 12.22 -0.16
CA TYR A 198 8.50 12.02 -0.67
C TYR A 198 8.51 11.15 -1.92
N MET A 199 7.38 10.57 -2.22
CA MET A 199 7.12 9.97 -3.52
C MET A 199 6.92 11.08 -4.57
N GLU A 200 7.29 10.75 -5.81
CA GLU A 200 7.17 11.66 -6.95
C GLU A 200 6.47 11.00 -8.12
N LEU A 201 5.63 11.76 -8.77
CA LEU A 201 4.96 11.38 -10.01
C LEU A 201 4.90 12.59 -10.95
N ASN A 202 5.28 12.44 -12.22
CA ASN A 202 5.29 13.56 -13.19
C ASN A 202 6.07 14.80 -12.69
N ASN A 203 7.21 14.63 -12.04
CA ASN A 203 7.98 15.74 -11.47
C ASN A 203 7.17 16.61 -10.49
N ARG A 204 6.23 16.01 -9.76
CA ARG A 204 5.48 16.63 -8.66
C ARG A 204 5.51 15.73 -7.45
N THR A 205 5.47 16.31 -6.28
CA THR A 205 5.26 15.53 -5.05
C THR A 205 3.95 14.76 -5.19
N PHE A 206 4.04 13.44 -5.05
CA PHE A 206 2.86 12.62 -4.87
C PHE A 206 2.68 12.39 -3.37
N TYR A 207 1.57 12.84 -2.83
CA TYR A 207 1.21 12.60 -1.44
C TYR A 207 0.10 11.56 -1.37
N PRO A 208 0.35 10.38 -0.77
CA PRO A 208 -0.66 9.33 -0.62
C PRO A 208 -1.79 9.76 0.29
N LEU A 209 -2.99 9.79 -0.24
CA LEU A 209 -4.23 10.14 0.45
C LEU A 209 -5.23 9.02 0.28
N GLY A 210 -5.45 8.26 1.33
CA GLY A 210 -6.30 7.09 1.31
C GLY A 210 -6.23 6.29 2.60
N TYR A 211 -6.55 5.02 2.52
CA TYR A 211 -6.64 4.16 3.70
C TYR A 211 -6.34 2.70 3.37
N ASN A 212 -6.28 1.86 4.40
CA ASN A 212 -6.13 0.43 4.25
C ASN A 212 -7.44 -0.20 3.80
N LEU A 213 -7.40 -0.85 2.64
CA LEU A 213 -8.44 -1.73 2.13
C LEU A 213 -7.85 -3.15 2.00
N PRO A 214 -7.52 -3.79 3.14
CA PRO A 214 -6.68 -4.99 3.15
C PRO A 214 -7.37 -6.20 2.53
N TRP A 215 -8.68 -6.26 2.67
CA TRP A 215 -9.59 -7.24 2.09
C TRP A 215 -10.91 -6.55 1.72
N PRO A 216 -11.73 -7.16 0.87
CA PRO A 216 -12.97 -6.54 0.46
C PRO A 216 -13.90 -6.37 1.66
N GLU A 217 -14.43 -5.17 1.81
CA GLU A 217 -15.54 -4.92 2.72
C GLU A 217 -16.80 -5.54 2.14
N THR A 218 -17.64 -6.06 3.00
CA THR A 218 -18.92 -6.64 2.57
C THR A 218 -19.99 -5.56 2.50
N ASP A 219 -21.00 -5.77 1.65
CA ASP A 219 -22.28 -5.04 1.69
C ASP A 219 -23.01 -5.23 3.04
N THR A 220 -22.40 -5.94 3.97
CA THR A 220 -22.93 -6.25 5.30
C THR A 220 -23.16 -5.03 6.18
N LEU A 221 -22.47 -3.91 5.90
CA LEU A 221 -22.76 -2.65 6.59
C LEU A 221 -24.16 -2.11 6.26
N SER A 222 -24.73 -2.50 5.11
CA SER A 222 -26.10 -2.18 4.71
C SER A 222 -27.14 -3.22 5.12
N ASP A 223 -26.71 -4.40 5.60
CA ASP A 223 -27.57 -5.49 6.08
C ASP A 223 -27.31 -5.74 7.57
N PRO A 224 -28.18 -5.21 8.47
CA PRO A 224 -28.00 -5.35 9.92
C PRO A 224 -28.00 -6.80 10.42
N GLU A 225 -28.75 -7.71 9.79
CA GLU A 225 -28.77 -9.12 10.21
C GLU A 225 -27.47 -9.80 9.86
N LEU A 226 -26.96 -9.55 8.66
CA LEU A 226 -25.69 -10.08 8.19
C LEU A 226 -24.51 -9.45 8.97
N PHE A 227 -24.58 -8.16 9.26
CA PHE A 227 -23.61 -7.46 10.11
C PHE A 227 -23.53 -8.07 11.51
N ASN A 228 -24.69 -8.30 12.17
CA ASN A 228 -24.73 -8.89 13.50
C ASN A 228 -24.27 -10.36 13.53
N LEU A 229 -24.46 -11.08 12.43
CA LEU A 229 -23.95 -12.45 12.28
C LEU A 229 -22.44 -12.50 12.11
N LEU A 230 -21.87 -11.50 11.44
CA LEU A 230 -20.49 -11.47 10.98
C LEU A 230 -19.56 -10.68 11.90
N CYS A 231 -20.12 -9.73 12.65
CA CYS A 231 -19.38 -8.86 13.54
C CYS A 231 -20.05 -8.86 14.92
N TYR A 232 -19.28 -8.90 15.96
CA TYR A 232 -19.75 -8.64 17.30
C TYR A 232 -18.99 -7.46 17.88
N ARG A 233 -19.64 -6.73 18.76
CA ARG A 233 -19.06 -5.59 19.46
C ARG A 233 -18.69 -5.99 20.87
N GLU A 234 -17.43 -5.88 21.19
CA GLU A 234 -16.91 -6.10 22.53
C GLU A 234 -16.03 -4.92 22.93
N ASN A 235 -16.30 -4.32 24.07
CA ASN A 235 -15.58 -3.15 24.59
C ASN A 235 -15.45 -1.97 23.59
N GLY A 236 -16.52 -1.71 22.83
CA GLY A 236 -16.53 -0.62 21.86
C GLY A 236 -15.84 -0.91 20.53
N ARG A 237 -15.28 -2.09 20.36
CA ARG A 237 -14.59 -2.50 19.13
C ARG A 237 -15.41 -3.52 18.36
N TYR A 238 -15.40 -3.40 17.03
CA TYR A 238 -15.99 -4.41 16.17
C TYR A 238 -14.99 -5.53 15.93
N PHE A 239 -15.39 -6.75 16.32
CA PHE A 239 -14.69 -7.96 16.01
C PHE A 239 -15.50 -8.78 15.02
N ARG A 240 -14.85 -9.32 14.01
CA ARG A 240 -15.51 -10.28 13.13
C ARG A 240 -15.60 -11.63 13.83
N SER A 241 -16.77 -12.26 13.77
CA SER A 241 -16.91 -13.65 14.20
C SER A 241 -16.13 -14.57 13.24
N ASN A 242 -15.67 -15.73 13.73
CA ASN A 242 -15.07 -16.74 12.86
C ASN A 242 -16.00 -17.16 11.73
N GLU A 243 -17.31 -17.13 11.95
CA GLU A 243 -18.34 -17.39 10.93
C GLU A 243 -18.41 -16.24 9.92
N GLY A 244 -18.26 -15.01 10.34
CA GLY A 244 -18.22 -13.84 9.47
C GLY A 244 -17.08 -13.88 8.47
N TYR A 245 -15.90 -14.29 8.88
CA TYR A 245 -14.78 -14.49 7.97
C TYR A 245 -15.08 -15.49 6.85
N ARG A 246 -15.90 -16.49 7.10
CA ARG A 246 -16.27 -17.49 6.10
C ARG A 246 -17.25 -16.96 5.06
N PHE A 247 -18.13 -16.03 5.41
CA PHE A 247 -19.18 -15.53 4.52
C PHE A 247 -18.75 -14.36 3.63
N VAL A 248 -17.81 -13.57 4.09
CA VAL A 248 -17.38 -12.32 3.43
C VAL A 248 -16.74 -12.57 2.07
N TYR A 249 -16.25 -13.76 1.81
CA TYR A 249 -15.27 -14.05 0.78
C TYR A 249 -15.76 -14.98 -0.32
N THR A 250 -17.06 -15.06 -0.55
CA THR A 250 -17.56 -15.71 -1.76
C THR A 250 -17.34 -14.81 -2.95
N LEU A 251 -16.47 -15.21 -3.84
CA LEU A 251 -16.27 -14.65 -5.17
C LEU A 251 -17.58 -14.77 -5.97
N PRO A 252 -18.01 -13.83 -6.75
CA PRO A 252 -17.39 -12.59 -7.24
C PRO A 252 -17.64 -11.34 -6.38
N ARG A 253 -18.04 -11.49 -5.15
CA ARG A 253 -18.28 -10.37 -4.23
C ARG A 253 -17.00 -9.63 -3.87
N VAL A 254 -15.84 -10.30 -3.94
CA VAL A 254 -14.54 -9.69 -3.68
C VAL A 254 -14.34 -8.45 -4.55
N TYR A 255 -14.42 -8.59 -5.87
CA TYR A 255 -14.26 -7.47 -6.79
C TYR A 255 -15.32 -6.40 -6.59
N ARG A 256 -16.59 -6.78 -6.42
CA ARG A 256 -17.67 -5.80 -6.22
C ARG A 256 -17.44 -4.93 -4.98
N ASN A 257 -17.00 -5.53 -3.90
CA ASN A 257 -16.75 -4.82 -2.66
C ASN A 257 -15.52 -3.90 -2.77
N TYR A 258 -14.43 -4.37 -3.40
CA TYR A 258 -13.30 -3.49 -3.74
C TYR A 258 -13.76 -2.33 -4.62
N ARG A 259 -14.54 -2.61 -5.67
CA ARG A 259 -15.04 -1.60 -6.59
C ARG A 259 -15.81 -0.49 -5.88
N ASN A 260 -16.74 -0.83 -4.99
CA ASN A 260 -17.50 0.17 -4.25
C ASN A 260 -16.59 1.06 -3.41
N SER A 261 -15.72 0.46 -2.60
CA SER A 261 -14.77 1.19 -1.75
C SER A 261 -13.79 2.06 -2.56
N MET A 262 -13.30 1.57 -3.69
CA MET A 262 -12.39 2.31 -4.57
C MET A 262 -13.08 3.51 -5.23
N VAL A 263 -14.33 3.34 -5.67
CA VAL A 263 -15.14 4.43 -6.25
C VAL A 263 -15.41 5.50 -5.19
N ASP A 264 -15.80 5.10 -3.99
CA ASP A 264 -16.07 6.03 -2.89
C ASP A 264 -14.81 6.79 -2.46
N LEU A 265 -13.69 6.11 -2.33
CA LEU A 265 -12.38 6.71 -2.07
C LEU A 265 -12.04 7.76 -3.14
N ARG A 266 -12.18 7.41 -4.42
CA ARG A 266 -11.89 8.33 -5.51
C ARG A 266 -12.83 9.52 -5.55
N ASN A 267 -14.10 9.32 -5.30
CA ASN A 267 -15.09 10.39 -5.22
C ASN A 267 -14.80 11.38 -4.08
N GLY A 268 -14.23 10.91 -2.98
CA GLY A 268 -13.74 11.76 -1.90
C GLY A 268 -12.42 12.50 -2.18
N GLY A 269 -11.81 12.26 -3.34
CA GLY A 269 -10.51 12.84 -3.72
C GLY A 269 -9.30 12.05 -3.29
N GLY A 270 -9.50 10.83 -2.77
CA GLY A 270 -8.41 9.90 -2.48
C GLY A 270 -7.69 9.44 -3.75
N ASN A 271 -6.42 9.09 -3.60
CA ASN A 271 -5.54 8.70 -4.71
C ASN A 271 -4.75 7.43 -4.42
N TYR A 272 -4.90 6.84 -3.22
CA TYR A 272 -4.03 5.77 -2.76
C TYR A 272 -4.78 4.78 -1.86
N MET A 273 -4.47 3.49 -2.00
CA MET A 273 -4.98 2.45 -1.10
C MET A 273 -3.91 1.40 -0.81
N ARG A 274 -3.97 0.78 0.36
CA ARG A 274 -3.14 -0.40 0.64
C ARG A 274 -4.02 -1.64 0.68
N MET A 275 -3.64 -2.66 -0.06
CA MET A 275 -4.30 -3.96 -0.08
C MET A 275 -3.33 -5.08 0.24
N ILE A 276 -3.87 -6.21 0.67
CA ILE A 276 -3.09 -7.37 1.12
C ILE A 276 -3.49 -8.59 0.27
N MET A 277 -2.51 -9.36 -0.21
CA MET A 277 -2.77 -10.72 -0.67
C MET A 277 -3.16 -11.58 0.53
N TYR A 278 -4.45 -11.81 0.67
CA TYR A 278 -4.99 -12.52 1.82
C TYR A 278 -5.48 -13.92 1.42
N PRO A 279 -5.18 -14.96 2.21
CA PRO A 279 -5.41 -16.35 1.83
C PRO A 279 -6.83 -16.69 1.38
N SER A 280 -7.82 -16.06 1.99
CA SER A 280 -9.25 -16.33 1.65
C SER A 280 -9.76 -15.57 0.43
N THR A 281 -9.05 -14.53 -0.06
CA THR A 281 -9.59 -13.60 -1.07
C THR A 281 -8.73 -13.41 -2.29
N THR A 282 -7.44 -13.17 -2.10
CA THR A 282 -6.55 -12.64 -3.16
C THR A 282 -5.19 -13.31 -3.21
N ASP A 283 -4.87 -14.24 -2.29
CA ASP A 283 -3.61 -14.97 -2.34
C ASP A 283 -3.66 -16.07 -3.40
N ILE A 284 -2.62 -16.14 -4.19
CA ILE A 284 -2.48 -17.10 -5.30
C ILE A 284 -1.87 -18.43 -4.89
N GLU A 285 -1.32 -18.54 -3.67
CA GLU A 285 -0.63 -19.73 -3.18
C GLU A 285 -0.98 -20.01 -1.73
N TRP A 286 -1.64 -21.13 -1.46
CA TRP A 286 -1.95 -21.55 -0.09
C TRP A 286 -1.86 -23.06 0.12
N GLU A 287 -2.64 -23.83 -0.65
CA GLU A 287 -2.80 -25.28 -0.43
C GLU A 287 -1.67 -26.10 -1.02
N LYS A 288 -1.10 -25.62 -2.12
CA LYS A 288 -0.08 -26.33 -2.88
C LYS A 288 1.06 -25.40 -3.19
N ILE A 289 2.25 -25.78 -2.77
CA ILE A 289 3.46 -25.00 -3.06
C ILE A 289 3.82 -25.10 -4.54
N GLY A 290 4.07 -23.94 -5.15
CA GLY A 290 4.45 -23.86 -6.56
C GLY A 290 3.37 -24.34 -7.55
N ASP A 291 2.12 -24.42 -7.11
CA ASP A 291 0.96 -24.73 -7.96
C ASP A 291 -0.19 -23.76 -7.65
N TYR A 292 -0.43 -22.83 -8.54
CA TYR A 292 -1.45 -21.77 -8.38
C TYR A 292 -2.76 -22.10 -9.10
N THR A 293 -2.90 -23.30 -9.66
CA THR A 293 -4.01 -23.69 -10.53
C THR A 293 -5.37 -23.50 -9.88
N ASP A 294 -5.51 -23.88 -8.60
CA ASP A 294 -6.78 -23.80 -7.87
C ASP A 294 -7.14 -22.35 -7.47
N ARG A 295 -6.21 -21.40 -7.64
CA ARG A 295 -6.36 -20.00 -7.23
C ARG A 295 -6.28 -18.99 -8.39
N LEU A 296 -6.27 -19.47 -9.63
CA LEU A 296 -6.21 -18.58 -10.79
C LEU A 296 -7.42 -17.65 -10.95
N HIS A 297 -8.57 -18.05 -10.41
CA HIS A 297 -9.75 -17.19 -10.35
C HIS A 297 -9.54 -15.98 -9.41
N MET A 298 -8.79 -16.15 -8.31
CA MET A 298 -8.38 -15.04 -7.44
C MET A 298 -7.40 -14.12 -8.16
N ALA A 299 -6.51 -14.69 -8.96
CA ALA A 299 -5.61 -13.89 -9.79
C ALA A 299 -6.37 -13.06 -10.84
N GLN A 300 -7.48 -13.54 -11.37
CA GLN A 300 -8.35 -12.75 -12.26
C GLN A 300 -9.11 -11.65 -11.51
N GLU A 301 -9.50 -11.88 -10.25
CA GLU A 301 -10.05 -10.81 -9.41
C GLU A 301 -9.06 -9.68 -9.21
N LEU A 302 -7.79 -10.02 -8.95
CA LEU A 302 -6.71 -9.04 -8.83
C LEU A 302 -6.49 -8.27 -10.13
N ASP A 303 -6.58 -8.93 -11.30
CA ASP A 303 -6.58 -8.23 -12.59
C ASP A 303 -7.69 -7.17 -12.64
N SER A 304 -8.91 -7.55 -12.25
CA SER A 304 -10.07 -6.65 -12.29
C SER A 304 -9.93 -5.46 -11.33
N ILE A 305 -9.39 -5.69 -10.14
CA ILE A 305 -9.10 -4.62 -9.16
C ILE A 305 -8.04 -3.67 -9.72
N LEU A 306 -7.00 -4.20 -10.34
CA LEU A 306 -5.92 -3.40 -10.90
C LEU A 306 -6.38 -2.57 -12.09
N PHE A 307 -7.17 -3.15 -13.00
CA PHE A 307 -7.76 -2.40 -14.13
C PHE A 307 -8.66 -1.27 -13.63
N LEU A 308 -9.44 -1.52 -12.59
CA LEU A 308 -10.25 -0.46 -11.98
C LEU A 308 -9.41 0.64 -11.33
N ALA A 309 -8.29 0.29 -10.69
CA ALA A 309 -7.36 1.28 -10.15
C ALA A 309 -6.77 2.16 -11.25
N GLU A 310 -6.39 1.57 -12.38
CA GLU A 310 -5.92 2.30 -13.57
C GLU A 310 -6.99 3.27 -14.09
N ASP A 311 -8.24 2.81 -14.24
CA ASP A 311 -9.37 3.63 -14.73
C ASP A 311 -9.71 4.79 -13.77
N LEU A 312 -9.64 4.55 -12.47
CA LEU A 312 -9.92 5.55 -11.44
C LEU A 312 -8.74 6.49 -11.16
N GLY A 313 -7.53 6.16 -11.63
CA GLY A 313 -6.31 6.87 -11.27
C GLY A 313 -5.96 6.73 -9.79
N LEU A 314 -6.19 5.54 -9.22
CA LEU A 314 -5.77 5.14 -7.87
C LEU A 314 -4.44 4.41 -7.94
N TYR A 315 -3.64 4.60 -6.90
CA TYR A 315 -2.36 3.94 -6.72
C TYR A 315 -2.43 2.93 -5.59
N ILE A 316 -1.87 1.75 -5.82
CA ILE A 316 -1.94 0.62 -4.89
C ILE A 316 -0.59 0.41 -4.20
N HIS A 317 -0.61 0.39 -2.88
CA HIS A 317 0.42 -0.17 -2.02
C HIS A 317 0.05 -1.63 -1.78
N TRP A 318 0.72 -2.54 -2.46
CA TRP A 318 0.30 -3.93 -2.51
C TRP A 318 1.18 -4.82 -1.65
N ASN A 319 0.63 -5.29 -0.55
CA ASN A 319 1.30 -6.24 0.33
C ASN A 319 1.21 -7.66 -0.24
N MET A 320 2.38 -8.30 -0.40
CA MET A 320 2.49 -9.64 -0.99
C MET A 320 2.39 -10.76 0.03
N GLN A 321 2.70 -10.48 1.32
CA GLN A 321 2.67 -11.49 2.38
C GLN A 321 2.33 -10.86 3.73
N ILE A 322 1.50 -11.52 4.52
CA ILE A 322 1.10 -11.07 5.85
C ILE A 322 1.50 -12.08 6.93
N HIS A 323 1.85 -11.58 8.12
CA HIS A 323 2.26 -12.37 9.26
C HIS A 323 1.21 -13.40 9.74
N PHE A 324 -0.09 -13.19 9.46
CA PHE A 324 -1.14 -14.13 9.83
C PHE A 324 -0.91 -15.54 9.29
N SER A 325 -0.35 -15.66 8.08
CA SER A 325 -0.02 -16.95 7.47
C SER A 325 1.00 -17.76 8.27
N PHE A 326 1.74 -17.12 9.16
CA PHE A 326 2.82 -17.70 9.98
C PHE A 326 2.46 -17.82 11.46
N GLN A 327 1.23 -17.48 11.83
CA GLN A 327 0.78 -17.65 13.22
C GLN A 327 0.39 -19.11 13.49
N LEU A 328 0.58 -19.53 14.73
CA LEU A 328 0.09 -20.82 15.20
C LEU A 328 -1.41 -20.72 15.52
N SER A 329 -2.19 -21.73 15.19
CA SER A 329 -3.65 -21.72 15.32
C SER A 329 -4.15 -21.44 16.73
N GLU A 330 -3.47 -21.93 17.75
CA GLU A 330 -3.80 -21.72 19.17
C GLU A 330 -3.59 -20.27 19.63
N ARG A 331 -2.78 -19.50 18.89
CA ARG A 331 -2.45 -18.09 19.20
C ARG A 331 -2.96 -17.12 18.17
N ALA A 332 -3.48 -17.62 17.05
CA ALA A 332 -3.88 -16.78 15.94
C ALA A 332 -5.18 -16.02 16.24
N TYR A 333 -5.19 -14.75 15.88
CA TYR A 333 -6.38 -13.93 15.86
C TYR A 333 -7.45 -14.50 14.91
N TYR A 334 -6.99 -15.13 13.80
CA TYR A 334 -7.80 -15.83 12.81
C TYR A 334 -7.33 -17.27 12.67
N ARG A 335 -8.10 -18.20 13.22
CA ARG A 335 -7.71 -19.61 13.36
C ARG A 335 -7.74 -20.45 12.08
N THR A 336 -8.20 -19.90 10.96
CA THR A 336 -8.48 -20.68 9.74
C THR A 336 -7.37 -20.63 8.68
N TRP A 337 -6.52 -19.60 8.70
CA TRP A 337 -5.50 -19.37 7.69
C TRP A 337 -4.15 -19.10 8.35
N THR A 338 -3.59 -20.15 8.96
CA THR A 338 -2.39 -20.06 9.78
C THR A 338 -1.37 -21.11 9.38
N TRP A 339 -0.20 -21.04 9.99
CA TRP A 339 0.87 -21.99 9.77
C TRP A 339 0.46 -23.44 10.01
N ASN A 340 -0.27 -23.71 11.10
CA ASN A 340 -0.76 -25.02 11.48
C ASN A 340 -2.25 -24.95 11.86
N THR A 341 -3.14 -25.00 10.92
CA THR A 341 -4.57 -25.05 11.22
C THR A 341 -4.97 -26.38 11.89
N GLU A 342 -5.68 -26.28 13.02
CA GLU A 342 -6.18 -27.47 13.74
C GLU A 342 -7.60 -27.86 13.35
N LYS A 343 -8.40 -26.93 12.83
CA LYS A 343 -9.82 -27.13 12.49
C LYS A 343 -10.16 -26.46 11.16
N ASP A 344 -10.82 -27.20 10.27
CA ASP A 344 -11.50 -26.69 9.07
C ASP A 344 -10.65 -25.91 8.06
N GLY A 345 -9.33 -25.96 8.12
CA GLY A 345 -8.42 -25.29 7.19
C GLY A 345 -7.23 -26.15 6.81
N GLU A 346 -6.62 -25.85 5.69
CA GLU A 346 -5.33 -26.43 5.33
C GLU A 346 -4.20 -25.54 5.83
N PRO A 347 -3.14 -26.11 6.42
CA PRO A 347 -1.99 -25.32 6.87
C PRO A 347 -1.32 -24.66 5.65
N PHE A 348 -0.55 -23.61 5.92
CA PHE A 348 0.19 -22.96 4.87
C PHE A 348 1.14 -23.95 4.17
N CYS A 349 1.10 -24.02 2.85
CA CYS A 349 1.73 -25.08 2.06
C CYS A 349 3.23 -25.24 2.32
N TYR A 350 3.93 -24.18 2.70
CA TYR A 350 5.36 -24.23 3.04
C TYR A 350 5.66 -25.09 4.27
N ARG A 351 4.76 -25.13 5.26
CA ARG A 351 4.91 -26.02 6.41
C ARG A 351 5.02 -27.50 5.98
N ALA A 352 4.22 -27.90 5.01
CA ALA A 352 4.18 -29.30 4.56
C ALA A 352 5.51 -29.76 3.97
N ILE A 353 6.23 -28.90 3.25
CA ILE A 353 7.52 -29.26 2.63
C ILE A 353 8.67 -29.20 3.63
N MET A 354 8.59 -28.32 4.61
CA MET A 354 9.68 -28.12 5.58
C MET A 354 9.63 -29.16 6.70
N GLY A 355 8.45 -29.70 7.00
CA GLY A 355 8.26 -30.62 8.13
C GLY A 355 8.54 -29.98 9.50
N SER A 356 8.49 -28.64 9.56
CA SER A 356 8.77 -27.87 10.77
C SER A 356 7.50 -27.24 11.31
N ASP A 357 7.34 -27.29 12.65
CA ASP A 357 6.28 -26.58 13.36
C ASP A 357 6.67 -25.12 13.71
N ASP A 358 7.92 -24.74 13.50
CA ASP A 358 8.39 -23.38 13.77
C ASP A 358 8.35 -22.52 12.50
N PRO A 359 7.47 -21.49 12.43
CA PRO A 359 7.36 -20.62 11.27
C PRO A 359 8.66 -19.90 10.89
N ILE A 360 9.58 -19.70 11.85
CA ILE A 360 10.86 -19.03 11.59
C ILE A 360 11.74 -19.82 10.63
N ASP A 361 11.52 -21.13 10.52
CA ASP A 361 12.29 -21.97 9.61
C ASP A 361 12.02 -21.66 8.15
N PHE A 362 10.84 -21.14 7.81
CA PHE A 362 10.52 -20.64 6.47
C PHE A 362 11.56 -19.65 5.94
N PHE A 363 12.02 -18.76 6.79
CA PHE A 363 12.97 -17.70 6.40
C PHE A 363 14.41 -18.22 6.21
N LYS A 364 14.69 -19.42 6.69
CA LYS A 364 16.02 -20.08 6.64
C LYS A 364 16.11 -21.15 5.56
N ASP A 365 14.99 -21.82 5.28
CA ASP A 365 14.96 -22.98 4.38
C ASP A 365 15.15 -22.57 2.92
N GLU A 366 16.18 -23.13 2.28
CA GLU A 366 16.54 -22.79 0.89
C GLU A 366 15.47 -23.24 -0.12
N THR A 367 14.78 -24.37 0.18
CA THR A 367 13.70 -24.85 -0.68
C THR A 367 12.49 -23.92 -0.60
N ALA A 368 12.11 -23.50 0.61
CA ALA A 368 11.05 -22.51 0.79
C ALA A 368 11.37 -21.20 0.05
N LYS A 369 12.59 -20.67 0.19
CA LYS A 369 13.03 -19.48 -0.52
C LYS A 369 12.98 -19.65 -2.04
N MET A 370 13.39 -20.80 -2.55
CA MET A 370 13.36 -21.11 -3.98
C MET A 370 11.92 -21.07 -4.53
N TYR A 371 10.97 -21.70 -3.84
CA TYR A 371 9.56 -21.66 -4.23
C TYR A 371 8.94 -20.27 -4.06
N TYR A 372 9.29 -19.56 -3.00
CA TYR A 372 8.79 -18.20 -2.80
C TYR A 372 9.25 -17.24 -3.90
N LYS A 373 10.46 -17.40 -4.41
CA LYS A 373 10.94 -16.66 -5.60
C LYS A 373 10.09 -16.96 -6.83
N GLN A 374 9.57 -18.20 -7.01
CA GLN A 374 8.65 -18.50 -8.12
C GLN A 374 7.31 -17.79 -7.96
N ARG A 375 6.79 -17.69 -6.73
CA ARG A 375 5.60 -16.89 -6.42
C ARG A 375 5.83 -15.41 -6.76
N LEU A 376 6.96 -14.85 -6.35
CA LEU A 376 7.33 -13.47 -6.71
C LEU A 376 7.45 -13.28 -8.23
N ARG A 377 8.07 -14.23 -8.93
CA ARG A 377 8.16 -14.23 -10.39
C ARG A 377 6.80 -14.16 -11.05
N TYR A 378 5.85 -15.00 -10.61
CA TYR A 378 4.50 -15.00 -11.14
C TYR A 378 3.78 -13.66 -10.91
N ILE A 379 3.89 -13.09 -9.69
CA ILE A 379 3.32 -11.79 -9.32
C ILE A 379 3.87 -10.70 -10.24
N LEU A 380 5.18 -10.62 -10.39
CA LEU A 380 5.82 -9.59 -11.20
C LEU A 380 5.49 -9.75 -12.70
N SER A 381 5.45 -10.98 -13.21
CA SER A 381 5.12 -11.25 -14.61
C SER A 381 3.68 -10.87 -14.95
N ARG A 382 2.73 -11.09 -14.01
CA ARG A 382 1.31 -10.85 -14.26
C ARG A 382 0.90 -9.40 -14.02
N TRP A 383 1.42 -8.75 -12.97
CA TRP A 383 0.94 -7.42 -12.55
C TRP A 383 2.00 -6.31 -12.60
N GLY A 384 3.27 -6.65 -12.73
CA GLY A 384 4.35 -5.67 -12.71
C GLY A 384 4.33 -4.64 -13.85
N TYR A 385 3.57 -4.88 -14.92
CA TYR A 385 3.39 -3.92 -16.01
C TYR A 385 2.68 -2.63 -15.55
N SER A 386 1.85 -2.69 -14.51
CA SER A 386 0.93 -1.61 -14.16
C SER A 386 1.60 -0.48 -13.38
N THR A 387 1.47 0.72 -13.90
CA THR A 387 1.93 1.94 -13.22
C THR A 387 1.05 2.36 -12.04
N SER A 388 -0.13 1.75 -11.89
CA SER A 388 -1.01 1.96 -10.73
C SER A 388 -0.54 1.22 -9.48
N ILE A 389 0.42 0.31 -9.60
CA ILE A 389 1.11 -0.24 -8.42
C ILE A 389 2.20 0.76 -8.03
N ALA A 390 1.98 1.49 -6.94
CA ALA A 390 2.95 2.45 -6.43
C ALA A 390 4.09 1.75 -5.69
N VAL A 391 3.74 0.81 -4.82
CA VAL A 391 4.67 0.15 -3.90
C VAL A 391 4.34 -1.33 -3.79
N TRP A 392 5.34 -2.18 -3.95
CA TRP A 392 5.30 -3.54 -3.47
C TRP A 392 5.73 -3.59 -2.00
N GLU A 393 4.89 -4.13 -1.13
CA GLU A 393 5.27 -4.42 0.24
C GLU A 393 5.53 -5.92 0.36
N LEU A 394 6.80 -6.27 0.54
CA LEU A 394 7.22 -7.66 0.55
C LEU A 394 6.56 -8.47 1.67
N PHE A 395 6.48 -7.86 2.86
CA PHE A 395 5.90 -8.50 4.02
C PHE A 395 5.27 -7.46 4.97
N SER A 396 4.04 -7.72 5.43
CA SER A 396 3.39 -6.90 6.46
C SER A 396 3.64 -7.48 7.84
N GLU A 397 4.16 -6.64 8.73
CA GLU A 397 4.39 -6.95 10.14
C GLU A 397 5.21 -8.23 10.37
N ILE A 398 6.31 -8.37 9.63
CA ILE A 398 7.21 -9.53 9.74
C ILE A 398 7.70 -9.74 11.19
N SER A 399 7.76 -8.67 11.98
CA SER A 399 8.11 -8.71 13.41
C SER A 399 7.14 -9.54 14.27
N ASN A 400 5.92 -9.79 13.77
CA ASN A 400 4.93 -10.63 14.45
C ASN A 400 5.12 -12.13 14.16
N VAL A 401 6.10 -12.51 13.38
CA VAL A 401 6.46 -13.91 13.15
C VAL A 401 7.60 -14.28 14.10
N GLY A 402 7.31 -15.13 15.07
CA GLY A 402 8.26 -15.58 16.08
C GLY A 402 8.19 -17.08 16.34
N SER A 403 9.12 -17.57 17.14
CA SER A 403 9.16 -18.97 17.55
C SER A 403 8.00 -19.31 18.48
N PRO A 404 7.40 -20.52 18.38
CA PRO A 404 6.37 -21.01 19.29
C PRO A 404 6.81 -21.13 20.74
N LYS A 405 8.11 -21.09 21.01
CA LYS A 405 8.70 -21.22 22.35
C LYS A 405 8.72 -19.93 23.17
N ALA A 406 8.22 -18.81 22.63
CA ALA A 406 8.10 -17.57 23.39
C ALA A 406 6.94 -17.66 24.40
N ASP A 407 7.29 -17.73 25.69
CA ASP A 407 6.37 -18.11 26.78
C ASP A 407 5.25 -17.12 27.13
N ASN A 408 5.10 -15.96 26.47
CA ASN A 408 4.27 -14.88 27.00
C ASN A 408 3.26 -14.25 26.02
N ASN A 409 2.58 -14.96 25.15
CA ASN A 409 1.66 -14.33 24.17
C ASN A 409 2.29 -13.19 23.33
N GLU A 410 3.58 -13.05 23.37
CA GLU A 410 4.31 -12.01 22.68
C GLU A 410 4.55 -12.47 21.24
N PHE A 411 3.85 -11.85 20.30
CA PHE A 411 4.06 -11.94 18.86
C PHE A 411 5.39 -11.29 18.43
N TYR A 412 6.42 -11.29 19.29
CA TYR A 412 7.56 -10.43 19.10
C TYR A 412 8.80 -11.21 18.73
N MET A 413 9.61 -10.56 17.90
CA MET A 413 10.95 -11.04 17.61
C MET A 413 11.76 -11.19 18.90
N THR A 414 12.07 -12.42 19.27
CA THR A 414 12.94 -12.72 20.39
C THR A 414 14.34 -13.08 19.89
N GLY A 415 15.36 -12.64 20.62
CA GLY A 415 16.75 -12.98 20.30
C GLY A 415 17.20 -12.47 18.93
N ASP A 416 17.82 -13.35 18.13
CA ASP A 416 18.41 -13.01 16.82
C ASP A 416 17.46 -13.19 15.61
N ASN A 417 16.16 -13.44 15.85
CA ASN A 417 15.21 -13.68 14.77
C ASN A 417 15.13 -12.51 13.77
N TYR A 418 15.32 -11.27 14.25
CA TYR A 418 15.36 -10.11 13.37
C TYR A 418 16.46 -10.20 12.30
N LYS A 419 17.61 -10.83 12.60
CA LYS A 419 18.68 -11.04 11.61
C LYS A 419 18.25 -12.03 10.54
N ILE A 420 17.47 -13.05 10.93
CA ILE A 420 16.91 -14.03 9.99
C ILE A 420 15.91 -13.34 9.06
N HIS A 421 14.98 -12.58 9.62
CA HIS A 421 14.00 -11.82 8.86
C HIS A 421 14.68 -10.83 7.89
N SER A 422 15.69 -10.10 8.36
CA SER A 422 16.42 -9.14 7.56
C SER A 422 17.17 -9.81 6.40
N ALA A 423 17.86 -10.91 6.67
CA ALA A 423 18.58 -11.65 5.64
C ALA A 423 17.63 -12.13 4.54
N TRP A 424 16.48 -12.69 4.93
CA TRP A 424 15.46 -13.15 3.99
C TRP A 424 14.86 -11.98 3.18
N GLN A 425 14.51 -10.88 3.84
CA GLN A 425 13.96 -9.70 3.16
C GLN A 425 14.96 -9.10 2.17
N LYS A 426 16.23 -9.03 2.51
CA LYS A 426 17.27 -8.57 1.58
C LYS A 426 17.37 -9.50 0.36
N GLU A 427 17.40 -10.80 0.58
CA GLU A 427 17.46 -11.78 -0.51
C GLU A 427 16.25 -11.68 -1.45
N MET A 428 15.04 -11.56 -0.90
CA MET A 428 13.82 -11.40 -1.70
C MET A 428 13.77 -10.05 -2.39
N ALA A 429 14.23 -8.98 -1.76
CA ALA A 429 14.34 -7.65 -2.37
C ALA A 429 15.34 -7.65 -3.54
N ASP A 430 16.48 -8.30 -3.40
CA ASP A 430 17.48 -8.44 -4.45
C ASP A 430 16.89 -9.21 -5.64
N TYR A 431 16.16 -10.29 -5.37
CA TYR A 431 15.45 -11.05 -6.39
C TYR A 431 14.41 -10.21 -7.14
N ILE A 432 13.55 -9.47 -6.41
CA ILE A 432 12.54 -8.58 -7.00
C ILE A 432 13.23 -7.53 -7.89
N LYS A 433 14.25 -6.85 -7.38
CA LYS A 433 14.95 -5.78 -8.10
C LYS A 433 15.80 -6.27 -9.28
N SER A 434 16.13 -7.56 -9.34
CA SER A 434 16.76 -8.16 -10.51
C SER A 434 15.79 -8.34 -11.69
N ASN A 435 14.48 -8.38 -11.43
CA ASN A 435 13.44 -8.43 -12.46
C ASN A 435 13.18 -7.04 -13.03
N TYR A 436 12.88 -6.92 -14.31
CA TYR A 436 12.63 -5.63 -14.96
C TYR A 436 11.54 -4.82 -14.24
N TYR A 437 10.37 -5.40 -14.04
CA TYR A 437 9.27 -4.67 -13.39
C TYR A 437 9.52 -4.45 -11.90
N GLY A 438 10.12 -5.42 -11.22
CA GLY A 438 10.49 -5.25 -9.81
C GLY A 438 11.45 -4.07 -9.60
N ASN A 439 12.35 -3.83 -10.57
CA ASN A 439 13.24 -2.67 -10.53
C ASN A 439 12.54 -1.32 -10.84
N LYS A 440 11.37 -1.35 -11.48
CA LYS A 440 10.60 -0.13 -11.80
C LYS A 440 9.71 0.34 -10.65
N HIS A 441 9.26 -0.57 -9.82
CA HIS A 441 8.37 -0.25 -8.69
C HIS A 441 9.16 0.04 -7.41
N LEU A 442 8.58 0.84 -6.55
CA LEU A 442 9.07 1.02 -5.19
C LEU A 442 8.83 -0.26 -4.37
N LEU A 443 9.73 -0.55 -3.46
CA LEU A 443 9.71 -1.73 -2.60
C LEU A 443 9.87 -1.35 -1.14
N THR A 444 9.10 -2.00 -0.27
CA THR A 444 9.18 -1.87 1.18
C THR A 444 8.81 -3.18 1.90
N ALA A 445 8.92 -3.15 3.21
CA ALA A 445 8.34 -4.11 4.13
C ALA A 445 7.94 -3.37 5.41
N SER A 446 6.95 -3.84 6.14
CA SER A 446 6.52 -3.16 7.37
C SER A 446 6.78 -3.99 8.62
N PHE A 447 6.80 -3.29 9.75
CA PHE A 447 6.96 -3.83 11.08
C PHE A 447 5.79 -3.42 11.97
N ALA A 448 5.42 -4.29 12.91
CA ALA A 448 4.37 -4.02 13.88
C ALA A 448 4.87 -3.09 15.00
N GLY A 449 4.14 -2.03 15.25
CA GLY A 449 4.32 -1.17 16.39
C GLY A 449 5.68 -0.48 16.47
N GLU A 450 6.01 -0.06 17.67
CA GLU A 450 7.22 0.69 18.01
C GLU A 450 8.49 -0.17 18.02
N LYS A 451 8.37 -1.47 17.89
CA LYS A 451 9.49 -2.40 17.94
C LYS A 451 10.15 -2.47 16.57
N HIS A 452 10.73 -1.36 16.17
CA HIS A 452 11.57 -1.37 14.99
C HIS A 452 12.72 -2.34 15.19
N PRO A 453 12.98 -3.14 14.18
CA PRO A 453 14.13 -4.00 14.26
C PRO A 453 15.36 -3.13 14.45
N LYS A 454 16.22 -3.57 15.32
CA LYS A 454 17.61 -3.18 15.36
C LYS A 454 18.31 -3.51 14.03
N ASP A 455 17.57 -3.42 12.94
CA ASP A 455 17.81 -4.10 11.70
C ASP A 455 18.18 -3.10 10.62
N ASP A 456 19.13 -3.51 9.84
CA ASP A 456 19.66 -2.75 8.75
C ASP A 456 18.86 -2.91 7.43
N ILE A 457 17.66 -3.53 7.45
CA ILE A 457 16.85 -3.77 6.23
C ILE A 457 16.58 -2.47 5.45
N TYR A 458 16.31 -1.40 6.15
CA TYR A 458 16.06 -0.11 5.49
C TYR A 458 17.33 0.56 4.94
N TYR A 459 18.51 0.08 5.32
CA TYR A 459 19.77 0.49 4.68
C TYR A 459 20.03 -0.26 3.37
N SER A 460 19.30 -1.36 3.11
CA SER A 460 19.39 -2.05 1.83
C SER A 460 19.05 -1.08 0.69
N PRO A 461 19.86 -0.97 -0.35
CA PRO A 461 19.58 -0.12 -1.50
C PRO A 461 18.31 -0.54 -2.24
N ASN A 462 17.87 -1.78 -2.05
CA ASN A 462 16.71 -2.37 -2.71
C ASN A 462 15.40 -2.19 -1.93
N MET A 463 15.44 -1.56 -0.74
CA MET A 463 14.25 -1.08 -0.03
C MET A 463 14.12 0.43 -0.23
N ASP A 464 13.09 0.88 -0.89
CA ASP A 464 12.92 2.28 -1.31
C ASP A 464 12.27 3.15 -0.25
N LEU A 465 11.42 2.58 0.61
CA LEU A 465 10.71 3.27 1.68
C LEU A 465 10.98 2.64 3.04
N MET A 466 10.87 3.45 4.09
CA MET A 466 10.75 3.00 5.47
C MET A 466 9.27 2.96 5.83
N THR A 467 8.76 1.80 6.21
CA THR A 467 7.34 1.59 6.49
C THR A 467 7.12 0.97 7.85
N SER A 468 6.10 1.46 8.57
CA SER A 468 5.76 0.92 9.88
C SER A 468 4.26 0.97 10.11
N ASN A 469 3.76 -0.01 10.87
CA ASN A 469 2.38 -0.05 11.34
C ASN A 469 2.38 0.43 12.78
N ILE A 470 1.89 1.65 13.01
CA ILE A 470 1.94 2.28 14.32
C ILE A 470 0.54 2.67 14.75
N TYR A 471 0.10 2.03 15.83
CA TYR A 471 -1.17 2.29 16.47
C TYR A 471 -0.94 2.89 17.84
N ASP A 472 -1.77 3.85 18.23
CA ASP A 472 -1.69 4.46 19.56
C ASP A 472 -2.40 3.60 20.61
N PHE A 473 -1.81 2.47 20.93
CA PHE A 473 -2.27 1.63 22.03
C PHE A 473 -1.76 2.18 23.37
N GLY A 474 -2.46 3.16 23.90
CA GLY A 474 -2.21 3.62 25.27
C GLY A 474 -1.06 4.59 25.44
N ALA A 475 -0.54 5.18 24.41
CA ALA A 475 0.34 6.32 24.55
C ALA A 475 -0.48 7.57 24.81
N PRO A 476 -0.21 8.34 25.88
CA PRO A 476 -1.02 9.50 26.25
C PRO A 476 -0.90 10.67 25.29
N ASP A 477 -0.26 10.50 24.13
CA ASP A 477 0.22 11.60 23.36
C ASP A 477 0.11 11.42 21.82
N MET A 478 -1.12 11.30 21.30
CA MET A 478 -1.36 11.18 19.85
C MET A 478 -0.85 12.37 19.05
N ALA A 479 -1.05 13.59 19.52
CA ALA A 479 -0.50 14.77 18.87
C ALA A 479 1.04 14.74 18.89
N PHE A 480 1.60 14.20 19.94
CA PHE A 480 3.01 13.93 20.09
C PHE A 480 3.46 12.82 19.13
N PHE A 481 2.68 11.77 19.02
CA PHE A 481 2.88 10.64 18.13
C PHE A 481 2.98 11.06 16.65
N TYR A 482 2.11 11.96 16.20
CA TYR A 482 2.16 12.49 14.83
C TYR A 482 3.14 13.65 14.63
N ARG A 483 3.67 14.22 15.71
CA ARG A 483 4.61 15.35 15.65
C ARG A 483 6.08 14.95 15.74
N ILE A 484 6.39 13.96 16.61
CA ILE A 484 7.76 13.52 16.87
C ILE A 484 7.82 11.99 16.92
N PRO A 485 7.05 11.27 16.12
CA PRO A 485 6.73 9.90 16.46
C PRO A 485 7.96 9.00 16.47
N LEU A 486 8.82 9.19 15.53
CA LEU A 486 9.98 8.33 15.36
C LEU A 486 11.23 8.89 16.06
N ALA A 487 11.44 10.17 15.98
CA ALA A 487 12.63 10.79 16.56
C ALA A 487 12.73 10.55 18.07
N LYS A 488 11.64 10.73 18.83
CA LYS A 488 11.68 10.57 20.28
C LYS A 488 11.77 9.12 20.72
N HIS A 489 10.98 8.29 20.11
CA HIS A 489 10.94 6.87 20.45
C HIS A 489 12.29 6.21 20.17
N TYR A 490 12.84 6.40 18.98
CA TYR A 490 14.17 5.90 18.64
C TYR A 490 15.27 6.52 19.49
N LEU A 491 15.21 7.82 19.74
CA LEU A 491 16.22 8.50 20.54
C LEU A 491 16.20 8.03 21.99
N ASN A 492 15.01 7.87 22.60
CA ASN A 492 14.89 7.38 23.98
C ASN A 492 15.31 5.90 24.10
N GLU A 493 14.88 5.02 23.22
CA GLU A 493 15.33 3.63 23.24
C GLU A 493 16.85 3.50 23.06
N MET A 494 17.44 4.34 22.23
CA MET A 494 18.88 4.33 21.99
C MET A 494 19.69 4.91 23.14
N LEU A 495 19.21 5.99 23.74
CA LEU A 495 19.88 6.63 24.88
C LEU A 495 19.72 5.83 26.17
N GLU A 496 18.59 5.19 26.41
CA GLU A 496 18.34 4.41 27.61
C GLU A 496 19.01 3.03 27.60
N LYS A 497 19.19 2.41 26.45
CA LYS A 497 19.73 1.03 26.37
C LYS A 497 21.23 0.94 26.18
N GLY A 498 21.93 2.06 26.04
CA GLY A 498 23.41 2.06 25.93
C GLY A 498 23.96 1.09 24.87
N SER A 499 23.13 0.75 23.89
CA SER A 499 23.41 -0.34 22.99
C SER A 499 24.15 0.14 21.74
N ASP A 500 24.92 -0.74 21.19
CA ASP A 500 25.78 -0.67 20.01
C ASP A 500 25.02 -0.31 18.69
N HIS A 501 23.98 0.53 18.80
CA HIS A 501 23.08 0.94 17.71
C HIS A 501 23.63 2.13 16.93
N SER A 502 24.94 2.15 16.73
CA SER A 502 25.67 3.16 15.97
C SER A 502 25.20 3.31 14.51
N TYR A 503 24.26 2.45 14.06
CA TYR A 503 23.84 2.41 12.66
C TYR A 503 22.62 3.26 12.32
N VAL A 504 21.79 3.62 13.29
CA VAL A 504 20.54 4.36 13.04
C VAL A 504 20.67 5.84 13.40
N VAL A 505 21.50 6.13 14.38
CA VAL A 505 21.81 7.51 14.77
C VAL A 505 23.33 7.62 14.85
N ASP A 506 23.90 8.56 14.14
CA ASP A 506 25.29 8.87 14.34
C ASP A 506 25.51 9.48 15.74
N ARG A 507 26.76 9.64 16.14
CA ARG A 507 27.11 10.22 17.45
C ARG A 507 26.59 11.65 17.67
N SER A 508 26.06 12.30 16.61
CA SER A 508 25.45 13.63 16.67
C SER A 508 23.94 13.59 16.93
N GLY A 509 23.31 12.41 16.97
CA GLY A 509 21.86 12.26 17.11
C GLY A 509 21.08 12.48 15.81
N SER A 510 21.73 12.44 14.65
CA SER A 510 21.08 12.52 13.36
C SER A 510 20.59 11.18 12.87
N PHE A 511 19.52 11.17 12.06
CA PHE A 511 18.97 9.98 11.42
C PHE A 511 19.37 9.97 9.93
N PRO A 512 20.55 9.46 9.55
CA PRO A 512 21.02 9.56 8.17
C PRO A 512 20.05 8.93 7.16
N ILE A 513 19.38 7.86 7.56
CA ILE A 513 18.40 7.18 6.69
C ILE A 513 17.17 8.04 6.38
N TYR A 514 16.77 8.89 7.32
CA TYR A 514 15.62 9.78 7.20
C TYR A 514 15.76 10.82 6.07
N ASN A 515 16.98 11.08 5.68
CA ASN A 515 17.30 12.00 4.58
C ASN A 515 17.41 11.29 3.22
N THR A 516 17.35 9.97 3.20
CA THR A 516 17.58 9.19 1.98
C THR A 516 16.35 8.39 1.53
N LYS A 517 15.40 8.16 2.43
CA LYS A 517 14.19 7.38 2.14
C LYS A 517 12.96 8.00 2.78
N PRO A 518 11.81 7.97 2.09
CA PRO A 518 10.55 8.42 2.67
C PRO A 518 10.15 7.54 3.86
N LEU A 519 9.63 8.17 4.90
CA LEU A 519 9.01 7.48 6.02
C LEU A 519 7.50 7.46 5.84
N PHE A 520 6.92 6.30 5.90
CA PHE A 520 5.51 6.05 5.62
C PHE A 520 4.87 5.17 6.70
N TYR A 521 3.71 5.57 7.22
CA TYR A 521 2.93 4.71 8.08
C TYR A 521 1.94 3.90 7.25
N SER A 522 2.25 2.63 7.01
CA SER A 522 1.38 1.75 6.22
C SER A 522 0.08 1.41 6.96
N GLU A 523 0.11 1.41 8.29
CA GLU A 523 -1.08 1.32 9.12
C GLU A 523 -0.95 2.26 10.30
N THR A 524 -2.00 3.05 10.55
CA THR A 524 -2.09 3.92 11.71
C THR A 524 -3.53 4.25 12.02
N ASP A 525 -3.86 4.35 13.30
CA ASP A 525 -5.16 4.85 13.75
C ASP A 525 -5.05 5.53 15.11
N PRO A 526 -5.92 6.50 15.36
CA PRO A 526 -6.15 6.99 16.70
C PRO A 526 -7.02 5.97 17.46
N TYR A 527 -6.42 4.98 18.07
CA TYR A 527 -7.14 4.00 18.90
C TYR A 527 -7.66 4.66 20.20
N VAL A 528 -8.56 5.60 20.04
CA VAL A 528 -9.16 6.30 21.16
C VAL A 528 -10.67 6.26 20.96
N CYS A 529 -11.38 5.61 21.86
CA CYS A 529 -12.82 5.47 21.78
C CYS A 529 -13.28 4.71 20.52
N GLU A 530 -14.57 4.70 20.24
CA GLU A 530 -15.10 4.09 19.02
C GLU A 530 -14.80 4.96 17.81
N THR A 531 -13.63 4.82 17.23
CA THR A 531 -13.19 5.45 15.99
C THR A 531 -13.70 6.89 15.85
N PRO A 532 -13.26 7.82 16.70
CA PRO A 532 -13.85 9.14 16.70
C PRO A 532 -13.47 9.90 15.44
N THR A 533 -14.45 10.27 14.66
CA THR A 533 -14.35 11.06 13.42
C THR A 533 -13.41 12.26 13.58
N VAL A 534 -13.47 12.94 14.71
CA VAL A 534 -12.64 14.10 15.05
C VAL A 534 -11.16 13.76 15.10
N GLU A 535 -10.78 12.65 15.75
CA GLU A 535 -9.37 12.28 15.89
C GLU A 535 -8.80 11.77 14.56
N MET A 536 -9.59 11.03 13.76
CA MET A 536 -9.18 10.62 12.40
C MET A 536 -9.00 11.85 11.49
N LYS A 537 -9.92 12.79 11.53
CA LYS A 537 -9.81 14.04 10.78
C LYS A 537 -8.57 14.83 11.17
N ARG A 538 -8.32 14.98 12.49
CA ARG A 538 -7.11 15.62 13.03
C ARG A 538 -5.85 14.93 12.52
N MET A 539 -5.80 13.60 12.58
CA MET A 539 -4.69 12.77 12.13
C MET A 539 -4.36 13.05 10.67
N TYR A 540 -5.33 12.92 9.78
CA TYR A 540 -5.10 13.12 8.35
C TYR A 540 -4.64 14.56 8.02
N TRP A 541 -5.11 15.56 8.73
CA TRP A 541 -4.65 16.93 8.52
C TRP A 541 -3.28 17.22 9.14
N GLN A 542 -2.83 16.47 10.13
CA GLN A 542 -1.50 16.67 10.76
C GLN A 542 -0.37 15.88 10.08
N ILE A 543 -0.64 14.68 9.60
CA ILE A 543 0.37 13.80 8.98
C ILE A 543 1.19 14.50 7.90
N PRO A 544 0.62 15.21 6.91
CA PRO A 544 1.38 15.87 5.86
C PRO A 544 2.40 16.90 6.37
N PHE A 545 2.08 17.56 7.47
CA PHE A 545 2.92 18.62 8.02
C PHE A 545 3.88 18.14 9.10
N SER A 546 3.87 16.85 9.42
CA SER A 546 4.82 16.21 10.34
C SER A 546 6.11 15.76 9.65
N GLY A 547 6.18 15.82 8.32
CA GLY A 547 7.33 15.36 7.53
C GLY A 547 7.27 13.91 7.09
N LEU A 548 6.15 13.21 7.37
CA LEU A 548 5.88 11.87 6.85
C LEU A 548 5.54 11.93 5.36
N ALA A 549 5.96 10.92 4.62
CA ALA A 549 5.61 10.74 3.21
C ALA A 549 4.16 10.27 3.00
N GLY A 550 3.47 9.90 4.07
CA GLY A 550 2.08 9.51 4.11
C GLY A 550 1.75 8.68 5.35
N GLY A 551 0.48 8.42 5.55
CA GLY A 551 -0.03 7.56 6.61
C GLY A 551 -1.45 7.10 6.29
N LEU A 552 -1.72 5.81 6.46
CA LEU A 552 -2.97 5.18 6.10
C LEU A 552 -3.68 4.64 7.34
N SER A 553 -4.90 5.11 7.58
CA SER A 553 -5.77 4.56 8.61
C SER A 553 -6.18 3.12 8.26
N TRP A 554 -6.27 2.28 9.28
CA TRP A 554 -6.85 0.95 9.16
C TRP A 554 -8.38 0.99 9.19
N HIS A 555 -8.98 1.90 9.95
CA HIS A 555 -10.43 1.97 10.20
C HIS A 555 -11.18 3.03 9.39
N MET A 556 -10.49 3.83 8.57
CA MET A 556 -11.12 4.93 7.79
C MET A 556 -12.28 4.45 6.91
N ARG A 557 -12.29 3.20 6.50
CA ARG A 557 -13.35 2.56 5.74
C ARG A 557 -14.73 2.59 6.43
N PHE A 558 -14.74 2.73 7.76
CA PHE A 558 -15.95 2.86 8.56
C PHE A 558 -16.43 4.31 8.68
N GLU A 559 -15.66 5.27 8.16
CA GLU A 559 -15.91 6.70 8.21
C GLU A 559 -15.94 7.35 6.81
N PRO A 560 -16.79 6.86 5.88
CA PRO A 560 -16.78 7.33 4.50
C PRO A 560 -17.07 8.83 4.34
N ASN A 561 -17.75 9.45 5.32
CA ASN A 561 -17.99 10.88 5.34
C ASN A 561 -16.70 11.73 5.41
N LEU A 562 -15.58 11.12 5.86
CA LEU A 562 -14.27 11.76 5.91
C LEU A 562 -13.50 11.67 4.59
N PHE A 563 -13.93 10.90 3.62
CA PHE A 563 -13.18 10.75 2.36
C PHE A 563 -12.99 12.07 1.62
N LYS A 564 -13.93 13.01 1.75
CA LYS A 564 -13.80 14.37 1.19
C LYS A 564 -12.57 15.13 1.69
N GLU A 565 -12.08 14.82 2.89
CA GLU A 565 -10.88 15.45 3.46
C GLU A 565 -9.64 15.17 2.59
N PHE A 566 -9.59 14.03 1.90
CA PHE A 566 -8.48 13.71 1.00
C PHE A 566 -8.35 14.74 -0.14
N GLY A 567 -9.46 15.06 -0.80
CA GLY A 567 -9.45 16.09 -1.85
C GLY A 567 -9.11 17.49 -1.32
N GLU A 568 -9.56 17.82 -0.12
CA GLU A 568 -9.25 19.09 0.53
C GLU A 568 -7.79 19.22 0.94
N ILE A 569 -7.18 18.13 1.42
CA ILE A 569 -5.75 18.05 1.77
C ILE A 569 -4.89 18.17 0.50
N ASP A 570 -5.22 17.44 -0.55
CA ASP A 570 -4.51 17.52 -1.83
C ASP A 570 -4.53 18.95 -2.40
N ALA A 571 -5.71 19.57 -2.42
CA ALA A 571 -5.88 20.94 -2.86
C ALA A 571 -5.07 21.96 -2.03
N PHE A 572 -4.88 21.70 -0.74
CA PHE A 572 -4.06 22.58 0.10
C PHE A 572 -2.57 22.32 -0.09
N LEU A 573 -2.12 21.07 -0.16
CA LEU A 573 -0.72 20.70 -0.38
C LEU A 573 -0.22 21.15 -1.76
N SER A 574 -1.09 21.19 -2.77
CA SER A 574 -0.76 21.66 -4.12
C SER A 574 -0.30 23.13 -4.19
N LYS A 575 -0.50 23.90 -3.11
CA LYS A 575 -0.05 25.29 -3.01
C LYS A 575 1.48 25.42 -2.85
N VAL A 576 2.17 24.35 -2.54
CA VAL A 576 3.63 24.32 -2.34
C VAL A 576 4.25 23.10 -3.02
N ASP A 577 5.49 23.24 -3.44
CA ASP A 577 6.31 22.14 -3.95
C ASP A 577 7.20 21.62 -2.82
N LEU A 578 6.91 20.42 -2.32
CA LEU A 578 7.62 19.81 -1.20
C LEU A 578 8.93 19.11 -1.62
N ARG A 579 9.20 18.95 -2.91
CA ARG A 579 10.36 18.22 -3.44
C ARG A 579 11.68 18.95 -3.20
N ASN A 580 12.77 18.20 -3.39
CA ASN A 580 14.15 18.69 -3.37
C ASN A 580 14.53 19.31 -2.01
N GLY A 581 13.98 18.82 -0.91
CA GLY A 581 14.27 19.32 0.42
C GLY A 581 13.88 20.78 0.64
N LYS A 582 12.96 21.33 -0.18
CA LYS A 582 12.52 22.73 -0.03
C LYS A 582 11.82 22.98 1.28
N PHE A 583 11.12 22.00 1.80
CA PHE A 583 10.42 22.06 3.09
C PHE A 583 10.83 20.89 3.98
N HIS A 584 10.82 21.10 5.27
CA HIS A 584 11.11 20.10 6.28
C HIS A 584 10.35 20.39 7.58
N PRO A 585 10.14 19.39 8.42
CA PRO A 585 9.52 19.58 9.73
C PRO A 585 10.28 20.60 10.57
N CYS A 586 9.57 21.44 11.25
CA CYS A 586 10.16 22.53 12.02
C CYS A 586 10.99 22.07 13.24
N TRP A 587 10.82 20.84 13.64
CA TRP A 587 11.58 20.19 14.71
C TRP A 587 12.92 19.59 14.25
N ALA A 588 13.22 19.63 12.96
CA ALA A 588 14.49 19.18 12.39
C ALA A 588 15.33 20.39 11.94
N THR A 589 16.64 20.37 12.21
CA THR A 589 17.63 21.33 11.72
C THR A 589 18.65 20.62 10.84
N GLU A 590 19.04 21.26 9.73
CA GLU A 590 20.10 20.76 8.88
C GLU A 590 21.46 21.10 9.49
N THR A 591 22.31 20.11 9.64
CA THR A 591 23.70 20.27 10.08
C THR A 591 24.61 20.76 8.94
N GLU A 592 25.81 21.22 9.25
CA GLU A 592 26.77 21.76 8.25
C GLU A 592 27.17 20.72 7.18
N ASP A 593 27.12 19.45 7.52
CA ASP A 593 27.42 18.33 6.62
C ASP A 593 26.19 17.84 5.83
N GLY A 594 25.05 18.52 5.93
CA GLY A 594 23.83 18.24 5.16
C GLY A 594 22.91 17.19 5.78
N HIS A 595 23.19 16.73 6.98
CA HIS A 595 22.28 15.86 7.74
C HIS A 595 21.23 16.65 8.49
N TRP A 596 20.16 15.95 8.93
CA TRP A 596 19.08 16.56 9.72
C TRP A 596 19.22 16.18 11.17
N GLU A 597 19.49 17.17 12.02
CA GLU A 597 19.49 16.99 13.46
C GLU A 597 18.11 17.29 14.04
N TYR A 598 17.56 16.34 14.78
CA TYR A 598 16.30 16.51 15.48
C TYR A 598 16.49 17.25 16.79
N ASN A 599 16.11 18.50 16.81
CA ASN A 599 16.22 19.31 18.02
C ASN A 599 15.02 19.06 18.94
N TYR A 600 15.13 18.04 19.76
CA TYR A 600 14.15 17.61 20.73
C TYR A 600 13.67 18.73 21.66
N LYS A 601 14.59 19.53 22.19
CA LYS A 601 14.28 20.68 23.06
C LYS A 601 13.46 21.74 22.34
N TYR A 602 13.63 21.86 21.04
CA TYR A 602 12.90 22.79 20.21
C TYR A 602 11.47 22.32 19.96
N ALA A 603 11.29 21.04 19.74
CA ALA A 603 9.99 20.41 19.61
C ALA A 603 9.20 20.51 20.92
N GLU A 604 9.81 20.20 22.08
CA GLU A 604 9.14 20.38 23.39
C GLU A 604 8.68 21.83 23.64
N ARG A 605 9.47 22.82 23.29
CA ARG A 605 9.05 24.23 23.46
C ARG A 605 7.84 24.60 22.60
N MET A 606 7.73 24.04 21.43
CA MET A 606 6.57 24.29 20.55
C MET A 606 5.28 23.71 21.11
N PHE A 607 5.34 22.56 21.79
CA PHE A 607 4.22 21.96 22.48
C PHE A 607 3.73 22.76 23.70
N ILE A 608 4.67 23.27 24.48
CA ILE A 608 4.39 23.97 25.71
C ILE A 608 3.78 25.37 25.46
N GLU A 609 4.12 26.01 24.33
CA GLU A 609 3.61 27.37 24.02
C GLU A 609 2.12 27.41 23.65
N GLY A 610 1.51 26.31 23.22
CA GLY A 610 0.07 26.18 22.97
C GLY A 610 -0.77 25.99 24.22
N LYS A 611 -0.18 25.71 25.38
CA LYS A 611 -0.84 25.47 26.69
C LYS A 611 -2.00 24.47 26.60
N GLY A 612 -1.92 23.46 25.79
CA GLY A 612 -2.90 22.39 25.68
C GLY A 612 -4.25 22.77 25.07
N LYS A 613 -4.41 23.97 24.48
CA LYS A 613 -5.64 24.37 23.79
C LYS A 613 -5.58 24.21 22.28
N ALA A 614 -4.39 24.26 21.69
CA ALA A 614 -4.20 24.12 20.27
C ALA A 614 -2.89 23.41 19.94
N ASP A 615 -2.95 22.64 18.86
CA ASP A 615 -1.79 21.99 18.26
C ASP A 615 -1.36 22.73 17.00
N LEU A 616 -0.06 22.96 16.87
CA LEU A 616 0.57 23.55 15.69
C LEU A 616 1.55 22.56 15.06
N VAL A 617 1.26 22.12 13.86
CA VAL A 617 2.13 21.24 13.06
C VAL A 617 2.44 21.93 11.74
N TYR A 618 3.72 22.07 11.38
CA TYR A 618 4.10 22.77 10.16
C TYR A 618 5.43 22.34 9.57
N LEU A 619 5.51 22.50 8.27
CA LEU A 619 6.73 22.43 7.50
C LEU A 619 7.27 23.84 7.29
N ARG A 620 8.58 23.98 7.43
CA ARG A 620 9.30 25.23 7.20
C ARG A 620 10.19 25.08 5.96
N SER A 621 10.26 26.09 5.14
CA SER A 621 11.18 26.10 4.00
C SER A 621 12.65 26.09 4.45
N LYS A 622 13.51 25.42 3.69
CA LYS A 622 14.96 25.31 3.96
C LYS A 622 15.61 26.68 4.19
N ASN A 623 15.24 27.68 3.41
CA ASN A 623 15.76 29.05 3.55
C ASN A 623 15.11 29.83 4.72
N GLN A 624 14.21 29.22 5.48
CA GLN A 624 13.47 29.82 6.60
C GLN A 624 12.62 31.05 6.21
N GLU A 625 12.24 31.16 4.95
CA GLU A 625 11.48 32.30 4.43
C GLU A 625 10.01 31.96 4.14
N GLY A 626 9.61 30.70 4.30
CA GLY A 626 8.27 30.19 4.12
C GLY A 626 7.91 29.12 5.14
N ALA A 627 6.61 28.92 5.34
CA ALA A 627 6.07 27.79 6.09
C ALA A 627 4.66 27.45 5.59
N ILE A 628 4.25 26.20 5.80
CA ILE A 628 2.90 25.70 5.57
C ILE A 628 2.53 24.77 6.70
N GLY A 629 1.30 24.84 7.21
CA GLY A 629 0.93 24.00 8.32
C GLY A 629 -0.54 24.08 8.72
N VAL A 630 -0.84 23.40 9.82
CA VAL A 630 -2.16 23.24 10.40
C VAL A 630 -2.13 23.59 11.89
N ILE A 631 -3.20 24.20 12.34
CA ILE A 631 -3.48 24.43 13.75
C ILE A 631 -4.81 23.75 14.06
N THR A 632 -4.87 22.97 15.12
CA THR A 632 -6.10 22.28 15.53
C THR A 632 -6.47 22.66 16.97
N ASN A 633 -7.77 22.85 17.22
CA ASN A 633 -8.28 23.06 18.56
C ASN A 633 -8.34 21.74 19.33
N THR A 634 -7.49 21.57 20.33
CA THR A 634 -7.39 20.34 21.12
C THR A 634 -8.54 20.12 22.09
N THR A 635 -9.32 21.16 22.38
CA THR A 635 -10.54 21.02 23.20
C THR A 635 -11.67 20.33 22.44
N VAL A 636 -11.59 20.26 21.11
CA VAL A 636 -12.48 19.45 20.27
C VAL A 636 -11.85 18.07 20.12
N ASN A 637 -12.28 17.11 20.89
CA ASN A 637 -11.73 15.75 20.97
C ASN A 637 -12.87 14.74 21.16
N ALA A 638 -12.53 13.46 21.18
CA ALA A 638 -13.51 12.39 21.28
C ALA A 638 -14.45 12.54 22.47
N LEU A 639 -13.93 12.84 23.67
CA LEU A 639 -14.76 13.01 24.86
C LEU A 639 -15.66 14.25 24.78
N SER A 640 -15.12 15.38 24.32
CA SER A 640 -15.88 16.63 24.23
C SER A 640 -16.95 16.61 23.13
N THR A 641 -16.86 15.69 22.19
CA THR A 641 -17.86 15.45 21.13
C THR A 641 -18.85 14.34 21.46
N GLY A 642 -18.72 13.74 22.65
CA GLY A 642 -19.65 12.74 23.14
C GLY A 642 -19.43 11.33 22.65
N ALA A 643 -18.21 11.00 22.20
CA ALA A 643 -17.87 9.62 21.84
C ALA A 643 -17.90 8.70 23.07
N GLU A 644 -18.41 7.50 22.90
CA GLU A 644 -18.38 6.47 23.93
C GLU A 644 -16.95 5.94 24.09
N CYS A 645 -16.37 6.15 25.26
CA CYS A 645 -15.00 5.74 25.58
C CYS A 645 -15.02 4.88 26.85
N ASN A 646 -14.18 3.85 26.89
CA ASN A 646 -13.94 3.15 28.14
C ASN A 646 -13.09 4.02 29.12
N SER A 647 -12.97 3.60 30.37
CA SER A 647 -12.27 4.37 31.40
C SER A 647 -10.78 4.59 31.12
N ILE A 648 -10.13 3.65 30.44
CA ILE A 648 -8.71 3.74 30.07
C ILE A 648 -8.54 4.78 28.97
N GLU A 649 -9.35 4.70 27.92
CA GLU A 649 -9.35 5.62 26.78
C GLU A 649 -9.68 7.05 27.23
N ALA A 650 -10.69 7.20 28.10
CA ALA A 650 -11.03 8.49 28.68
C ALA A 650 -9.84 9.10 29.44
N SER A 651 -9.18 8.31 30.30
CA SER A 651 -7.97 8.73 31.01
C SER A 651 -6.82 9.13 30.10
N GLN A 652 -6.65 8.43 28.99
CA GLN A 652 -5.64 8.77 27.99
C GLN A 652 -5.92 10.12 27.32
N ILE A 653 -7.18 10.39 26.95
CA ILE A 653 -7.57 11.68 26.39
C ILE A 653 -7.39 12.79 27.43
N GLU A 654 -7.78 12.55 28.68
CA GLU A 654 -7.60 13.50 29.78
C GLU A 654 -6.14 13.84 30.04
N SER A 655 -5.24 12.85 29.96
CA SER A 655 -3.82 13.10 30.15
C SER A 655 -3.20 13.93 29.02
N LYS A 656 -3.80 13.84 27.83
CA LYS A 656 -3.32 14.47 26.60
C LYS A 656 -3.82 15.92 26.44
N TYR A 657 -5.06 16.17 26.79
CA TYR A 657 -5.70 17.45 26.56
C TYR A 657 -6.05 18.12 27.90
N SER A 658 -5.72 19.39 28.03
CA SER A 658 -5.93 20.13 29.24
C SER A 658 -7.40 20.47 29.56
N ARG A 659 -8.34 20.26 28.62
CA ARG A 659 -9.77 20.48 28.78
C ARG A 659 -10.53 19.43 27.97
N VAL A 660 -11.01 18.43 28.67
CA VAL A 660 -11.64 17.24 28.04
C VAL A 660 -13.15 17.34 27.95
N SER A 661 -13.78 18.01 28.90
CA SER A 661 -15.23 18.03 29.04
C SER A 661 -15.95 19.25 28.43
N GLU A 662 -15.21 20.25 27.99
CA GLU A 662 -15.80 21.47 27.42
C GLU A 662 -15.05 21.89 26.14
N THR A 663 -15.80 22.02 25.05
CA THR A 663 -15.28 22.64 23.83
C THR A 663 -15.23 24.15 23.97
N VAL A 664 -14.06 24.73 23.69
CA VAL A 664 -13.86 26.19 23.81
C VAL A 664 -13.47 26.77 22.46
N SER A 665 -14.18 27.79 22.00
CA SER A 665 -13.75 28.56 20.83
C SER A 665 -12.50 29.38 21.16
N MET A 666 -11.56 29.37 20.23
CA MET A 666 -10.37 30.22 20.28
C MET A 666 -10.62 31.46 19.42
N LYS A 667 -10.81 32.60 20.06
CA LYS A 667 -11.01 33.89 19.39
C LYS A 667 -9.83 34.81 19.68
N LYS A 668 -9.17 35.29 18.61
CA LYS A 668 -8.04 36.23 18.68
C LYS A 668 -6.84 35.75 19.51
N GLU A 669 -6.66 34.43 19.58
CA GLU A 669 -5.47 33.85 20.19
C GLU A 669 -4.24 34.07 19.28
N LYS A 670 -3.05 34.12 19.88
CA LYS A 670 -1.80 34.28 19.16
C LYS A 670 -0.87 33.12 19.45
N ILE A 671 -0.65 32.29 18.44
CA ILE A 671 0.33 31.21 18.52
C ILE A 671 1.66 31.67 17.90
N ARG A 672 2.77 31.27 18.49
CA ARG A 672 4.11 31.62 18.01
C ARG A 672 4.64 30.57 17.05
N LEU A 673 4.96 30.99 15.84
CA LEU A 673 5.66 30.17 14.86
C LEU A 673 7.12 30.56 14.87
N ALA A 674 7.99 29.62 15.25
CA ALA A 674 9.41 29.86 15.46
C ALA A 674 10.27 29.45 14.24
N GLY A 675 11.57 29.68 14.30
CA GLY A 675 12.54 29.23 13.32
C GLY A 675 12.57 29.97 11.99
N MET A 676 11.92 31.14 11.90
CA MET A 676 11.92 31.93 10.67
C MET A 676 13.13 32.88 10.60
N LYS A 677 13.63 33.12 9.40
CA LYS A 677 14.65 34.15 9.16
C LYS A 677 14.08 35.53 9.52
N ARG A 678 14.91 36.41 10.11
CA ARG A 678 14.40 37.76 10.44
C ARG A 678 13.89 38.48 9.20
N GLY A 679 12.65 38.93 9.20
CA GLY A 679 12.04 39.54 8.01
C GLY A 679 10.62 40.08 8.25
N LYS A 680 10.01 40.54 7.17
CA LYS A 680 8.58 40.89 7.07
C LYS A 680 7.88 39.76 6.32
N TYR A 681 6.75 39.33 6.80
CA TYR A 681 6.00 38.18 6.27
C TYR A 681 4.56 38.53 6.00
N THR A 682 3.99 37.81 5.04
CA THR A 682 2.55 37.69 4.83
C THR A 682 2.13 36.31 5.28
N ILE A 683 1.09 36.22 6.08
CA ILE A 683 0.51 34.98 6.57
C ILE A 683 -0.92 34.93 6.03
N GLN A 684 -1.25 33.84 5.35
CA GLN A 684 -2.56 33.59 4.78
C GLN A 684 -3.20 32.40 5.50
N TYR A 685 -4.46 32.52 5.81
CA TYR A 685 -5.22 31.53 6.59
C TYR A 685 -6.35 30.98 5.75
N TYR A 686 -6.57 29.67 5.87
CA TYR A 686 -7.56 28.93 5.11
C TYR A 686 -8.33 28.00 6.03
N ARG A 687 -9.58 27.73 5.71
CA ARG A 687 -10.32 26.60 6.28
C ARG A 687 -10.16 25.39 5.35
N PRO A 688 -10.35 24.17 5.85
CA PRO A 688 -10.46 22.99 5.00
C PRO A 688 -11.43 23.22 3.83
N GLY A 689 -11.06 22.79 2.63
CA GLY A 689 -11.87 22.99 1.42
C GLY A 689 -11.78 24.37 0.75
N GLU A 690 -11.18 25.37 1.38
CA GLU A 690 -11.07 26.71 0.80
C GLU A 690 -9.82 26.86 -0.09
N SER A 691 -10.01 27.24 -1.34
CA SER A 691 -8.93 27.52 -2.28
C SER A 691 -8.29 28.91 -2.05
N THR A 692 -9.04 29.87 -1.51
CA THR A 692 -8.60 31.23 -1.24
C THR A 692 -8.49 31.50 0.25
N ALA A 693 -7.51 32.33 0.63
CA ALA A 693 -7.37 32.74 2.03
C ALA A 693 -8.56 33.60 2.47
N PHE A 694 -9.21 33.22 3.57
CA PHE A 694 -10.29 34.04 4.15
C PHE A 694 -9.72 35.20 4.97
N HIS A 695 -8.49 35.07 5.46
CA HIS A 695 -7.81 36.11 6.23
C HIS A 695 -6.34 36.20 5.84
N THR A 696 -5.78 37.40 5.92
CA THR A 696 -4.36 37.66 5.67
C THR A 696 -3.82 38.62 6.72
N SER A 697 -2.76 38.22 7.40
CA SER A 697 -2.07 39.07 8.37
C SER A 697 -0.63 39.36 7.99
N LYS A 698 -0.03 40.31 8.67
CA LYS A 698 1.37 40.73 8.48
C LYS A 698 2.15 40.54 9.77
N ALA A 699 3.29 39.85 9.69
CA ALA A 699 4.19 39.64 10.80
C ALA A 699 5.60 40.10 10.53
N LYS A 700 6.38 40.34 11.59
CA LYS A 700 7.78 40.77 11.51
C LYS A 700 8.61 40.08 12.60
N GLY A 701 9.80 39.62 12.26
CA GLY A 701 10.73 39.05 13.23
C GLY A 701 11.29 37.70 12.80
N LYS A 702 11.81 36.97 13.77
CA LYS A 702 12.23 35.55 13.66
C LYS A 702 11.16 34.61 14.22
N MET A 703 10.38 35.09 15.17
CA MET A 703 9.23 34.42 15.76
C MET A 703 7.99 35.18 15.31
N LEU A 704 7.15 34.54 14.54
CA LEU A 704 5.95 35.16 13.98
C LEU A 704 4.77 34.86 14.88
N LYS A 705 3.86 35.81 15.06
CA LYS A 705 2.59 35.61 15.73
C LYS A 705 1.55 35.27 14.67
N LEU A 706 0.94 34.11 14.81
CA LEU A 706 -0.21 33.67 14.01
C LEU A 706 -1.49 34.12 14.72
N ASP A 707 -2.38 34.76 13.99
CA ASP A 707 -3.73 35.08 14.49
C ASP A 707 -4.59 33.83 14.34
N VAL A 708 -5.07 33.30 15.46
CA VAL A 708 -5.79 32.04 15.50
C VAL A 708 -7.26 32.28 15.89
N GLU A 709 -8.13 31.84 14.99
CA GLU A 709 -9.55 31.76 15.20
C GLU A 709 -10.03 30.36 14.85
N LEU A 710 -10.37 29.58 15.87
CA LEU A 710 -10.83 28.22 15.78
C LEU A 710 -12.18 28.09 16.47
N GLY A 711 -13.09 27.40 15.83
CA GLY A 711 -14.36 27.03 16.40
C GLY A 711 -14.25 25.89 17.40
N LYS A 712 -15.42 25.44 17.84
CA LYS A 712 -15.59 24.43 18.87
C LYS A 712 -16.33 23.18 18.39
N THR A 713 -16.51 23.04 17.06
CA THR A 713 -17.21 21.93 16.45
C THR A 713 -16.27 21.14 15.55
N GLU A 714 -16.69 19.97 15.16
CA GLU A 714 -15.95 19.08 14.19
C GLU A 714 -15.73 19.73 12.82
N ASN A 715 -16.48 20.77 12.50
CA ASN A 715 -16.39 21.44 11.20
C ASN A 715 -15.45 22.66 11.21
N ASP A 716 -15.11 23.21 12.37
CA ASP A 716 -14.40 24.48 12.48
C ASP A 716 -13.19 24.46 13.44
N PHE A 717 -12.74 23.28 13.87
CA PHE A 717 -11.62 23.12 14.79
C PHE A 717 -10.24 23.11 14.10
N ILE A 718 -10.19 23.19 12.77
CA ILE A 718 -8.96 23.14 11.96
C ILE A 718 -8.74 24.48 11.26
N LEU A 719 -7.52 24.99 11.33
CA LEU A 719 -7.06 26.19 10.66
C LEU A 719 -5.76 25.89 9.91
N LEU A 720 -5.74 26.17 8.62
CA LEU A 720 -4.58 25.99 7.75
C LEU A 720 -3.91 27.34 7.52
N PHE A 721 -2.59 27.34 7.31
CA PHE A 721 -1.87 28.57 7.02
C PHE A 721 -0.69 28.37 6.09
N THR A 722 -0.37 29.43 5.34
CA THR A 722 0.88 29.59 4.61
C THR A 722 1.59 30.86 5.05
N VAL A 723 2.93 30.82 5.10
CA VAL A 723 3.77 31.96 5.46
C VAL A 723 4.77 32.22 4.35
N ASN A 724 4.81 33.46 3.86
CA ASN A 724 5.73 33.85 2.82
C ASN A 724 6.45 35.15 3.18
N LYS A 725 7.77 35.17 3.03
CA LYS A 725 8.57 36.38 3.22
C LYS A 725 8.27 37.38 2.11
N ARG A 726 8.03 38.63 2.48
CA ARG A 726 7.84 39.71 1.50
C ARG A 726 9.13 40.02 0.79
N SER A 727 9.14 39.94 -0.53
CA SER A 727 10.25 40.44 -1.35
C SER A 727 10.33 41.95 -1.23
N ARG A 728 11.55 42.52 -1.30
CA ARG A 728 11.76 43.95 -1.38
C ARG A 728 11.43 44.53 -2.77
N HIS A 729 11.28 43.66 -3.76
CA HIS A 729 10.99 44.03 -5.14
C HIS A 729 9.50 43.76 -5.43
N THR A 730 8.65 44.73 -5.11
CA THR A 730 7.39 44.88 -5.83
C THR A 730 7.79 45.52 -7.17
N VAL A 731 7.92 44.71 -8.21
CA VAL A 731 7.89 45.24 -9.57
C VAL A 731 6.50 45.86 -9.72
N ARG A 732 6.41 47.16 -9.71
CA ARG A 732 5.25 47.87 -10.19
C ARG A 732 5.22 47.62 -11.71
N TYR A 733 4.38 46.72 -12.17
CA TYR A 733 3.97 46.75 -13.54
C TYR A 733 3.12 48.00 -13.71
N ILE A 734 3.66 48.93 -14.45
CA ILE A 734 2.94 50.06 -15.03
C ILE A 734 2.05 49.55 -16.16
#